data_0625808366986365ca30ed6b6b80d0e8
#
_entry.id   0625808366986365ca30ed6b6b80d0e8
#
_cell.length_a   1.000
_cell.length_b   1.000
_cell.length_c   1.000
_cell.angle_alpha   90.00
_cell.angle_beta   90.00
_cell.angle_gamma   90.00
#
_symmetry.space_group_name_H-M   'P 1'
#
loop_
_entity.id
_entity.type
_entity.pdbx_description
1 polymer ?
#
loop_
_entity_poly.entity_id
_entity_poly.type
_entity_poly.pdbx_seq_one_letter_code
_entity_poly.pdbx_strand_id
1 'polypeptide(L)'
;MTVRMIALCGAAALAFSANPAWAGESTDDAASAAAAEADTGAGEETIVVTGYTGTKTDTALMELPQPVKVITADQYQAQGAISISDTVKYAAGVLANPYGRDTRVDGFNVRGLDALQFRDGMRDIFSYYASITSDPYNFSRVEIVRGPASVLFGQGSIGGLVNLVSKTPDFTTRGEINLVYGSDDRKEVLGDVNLALAGNLAVRFVGRARDADTYVDHVPDDRVMFAPSIRWQATPDTDIVLTGLYQEDDTGSTSQFLPIIGTFRPNTVAGEQLDRYTFVGKAGWDRYAGRSLQGGGAITHRFSDAVKLSLKARYIDSDLEYNTHYADSYTNPQDPFSVYGTDGRTIALTADASDARMNVFSTDNNLQFNFATGAGIEHKLLVGIDYSWNKVAKRYAGGDEIVDLYDIDYDALATYDPTGPFIKESQKQLGIYVQDQIRFRDRVSVVLGARRDRVTGSSGQKDNATTFRAGIIGEIGAGFSPFFSYTESFLPVAGRIDNGDGSFGDPYRPQTGTQYEAGVKWQPTPNTLVTATAFKIKERNRVLYLAAGGTTQSGELNTKGFEIEASHTLPGHFELLANYGYSKLRSETNTSLDYMPRHIASLWSTRTFGLVDEAQLRLGAGVVYSGKSVSTSDIWSIVTPSRTTVDALAEISWNNWRLAINATNLLNNKYFASCLARGDCFVGAPRNVMGTLGYRF
;
A
#
# COMPACT_ATOMS: atom_id res chain seq x y z
N MET A 1 21.88 22.91 6.77
CA MET A 1 22.55 21.95 5.87
C MET A 1 22.10 22.13 4.42
N THR A 2 22.35 23.33 3.85
CA THR A 2 21.65 23.86 2.67
C THR A 2 22.53 23.95 1.40
N VAL A 3 23.53 23.09 1.21
CA VAL A 3 24.51 23.28 0.10
C VAL A 3 24.75 22.01 -0.75
N ARG A 4 24.02 20.91 -0.57
CA ARG A 4 24.24 19.70 -1.41
C ARG A 4 23.23 19.45 -2.54
N MET A 5 22.18 20.23 -2.66
CA MET A 5 21.08 19.99 -3.62
C MET A 5 21.27 20.54 -5.04
N ILE A 6 22.31 21.32 -5.31
CA ILE A 6 22.49 22.03 -6.61
C ILE A 6 23.35 21.27 -7.64
N ALA A 7 24.00 20.17 -7.29
CA ALA A 7 24.99 19.54 -8.16
C ALA A 7 24.48 18.42 -9.08
N LEU A 8 23.22 17.99 -8.99
CA LEU A 8 22.69 16.85 -9.79
C LEU A 8 21.76 17.26 -10.95
N CYS A 9 21.35 18.52 -11.05
CA CYS A 9 20.47 19.00 -12.15
C CYS A 9 21.22 19.49 -13.40
N GLY A 10 22.55 19.40 -13.44
CA GLY A 10 23.38 20.00 -14.48
C GLY A 10 23.72 19.14 -15.71
N ALA A 11 23.24 17.93 -15.86
CA ALA A 11 23.73 16.99 -16.88
C ALA A 11 22.70 16.49 -17.92
N ALA A 12 21.55 17.12 -18.07
CA ALA A 12 20.52 16.68 -19.02
C ALA A 12 20.14 17.70 -20.12
N ALA A 13 21.01 18.65 -20.46
CA ALA A 13 20.81 19.54 -21.58
C ALA A 13 21.82 19.21 -22.70
N LEU A 14 21.61 18.11 -23.41
CA LEU A 14 22.24 17.85 -24.71
C LEU A 14 21.16 17.82 -25.78
N ALA A 15 21.20 18.85 -26.62
CA ALA A 15 20.36 19.06 -27.77
C ALA A 15 20.42 17.88 -28.77
N PHE A 16 19.26 17.30 -29.09
CA PHE A 16 19.10 16.48 -30.27
C PHE A 16 18.48 17.29 -31.39
N SER A 17 19.28 17.61 -32.39
CA SER A 17 18.82 18.04 -33.70
C SER A 17 18.33 16.80 -34.46
N ALA A 18 17.04 16.71 -34.70
CA ALA A 18 16.45 15.68 -35.53
C ALA A 18 16.53 16.05 -37.01
N ASN A 19 16.99 15.15 -37.85
CA ASN A 19 16.74 15.17 -39.27
C ASN A 19 15.77 14.05 -39.65
N PRO A 20 14.70 14.32 -40.40
CA PRO A 20 13.73 13.32 -40.80
C PRO A 20 14.05 12.76 -42.20
N ALA A 21 13.97 11.47 -42.38
CA ALA A 21 13.54 10.80 -43.63
C ALA A 21 13.70 9.28 -43.53
N TRP A 22 12.60 8.55 -43.57
CA TRP A 22 12.23 7.67 -44.66
C TRP A 22 10.91 6.96 -44.36
N ALA A 23 9.94 7.22 -45.25
CA ALA A 23 8.70 6.49 -45.37
C ALA A 23 8.92 5.20 -46.13
N GLY A 24 8.29 4.11 -45.68
CA GLY A 24 8.17 2.86 -46.40
C GLY A 24 6.95 2.13 -45.86
N GLU A 25 5.87 2.20 -46.66
CA GLU A 25 4.65 1.39 -46.45
C GLU A 25 4.95 -0.10 -46.59
N SER A 26 4.43 -0.89 -45.66
CA SER A 26 3.95 -2.24 -45.99
C SER A 26 2.83 -2.64 -45.02
N THR A 27 1.75 -3.00 -45.67
CA THR A 27 0.49 -3.52 -45.15
C THR A 27 0.63 -4.89 -44.53
N ASP A 28 -0.31 -5.13 -43.58
CA ASP A 28 -0.99 -6.37 -43.25
C ASP A 28 -0.64 -7.10 -41.95
N ASP A 29 -1.70 -7.11 -41.15
CA ASP A 29 -2.31 -8.17 -40.36
C ASP A 29 -1.88 -8.47 -38.94
N ALA A 30 -2.78 -8.02 -38.08
CA ALA A 30 -3.50 -8.71 -37.00
C ALA A 30 -2.71 -9.54 -35.99
N ALA A 31 -3.01 -9.23 -34.74
CA ALA A 31 -2.95 -10.04 -33.55
C ALA A 31 -1.62 -10.08 -32.78
N SER A 32 -1.40 -9.05 -31.99
CA SER A 32 -0.82 -9.20 -30.65
C SER A 32 -1.35 -8.11 -29.74
N ALA A 33 -2.52 -8.31 -29.18
CA ALA A 33 -3.02 -7.54 -28.05
C ALA A 33 -2.27 -8.00 -26.78
N ALA A 34 -1.00 -7.64 -26.67
CA ALA A 34 -0.29 -7.62 -25.41
C ALA A 34 -0.36 -6.20 -24.91
N ALA A 35 -1.25 -5.97 -23.92
CA ALA A 35 -1.39 -4.82 -23.04
C ALA A 35 -0.32 -3.71 -23.17
N ALA A 36 -0.38 -2.95 -24.25
CA ALA A 36 0.15 -1.61 -24.29
C ALA A 36 -1.02 -0.72 -23.83
N GLU A 37 -1.05 -0.34 -22.55
CA GLU A 37 -1.84 0.81 -22.15
C GLU A 37 -1.24 2.03 -22.86
N ALA A 38 -1.86 2.39 -23.97
CA ALA A 38 -1.66 3.68 -24.56
C ALA A 38 -2.32 4.71 -23.61
N ASP A 39 -1.50 5.41 -22.85
CA ASP A 39 -1.87 6.72 -22.31
C ASP A 39 -1.94 7.68 -23.48
N THR A 40 -3.03 7.61 -24.25
CA THR A 40 -3.37 8.58 -25.27
C THR A 40 -4.04 9.74 -24.54
N GLY A 41 -3.38 10.89 -24.55
CA GLY A 41 -4.00 12.13 -24.10
C GLY A 41 -5.42 12.28 -24.64
N ALA A 42 -6.38 12.58 -23.73
CA ALA A 42 -7.79 12.89 -24.00
C ALA A 42 -8.55 11.82 -24.82
N GLY A 43 -8.45 10.53 -24.43
CA GLY A 43 -9.31 9.45 -24.90
C GLY A 43 -10.24 8.98 -23.77
N GLU A 44 -11.42 8.50 -24.09
CA GLU A 44 -12.38 7.92 -23.15
C GLU A 44 -11.66 6.96 -22.18
N GLU A 45 -11.60 7.32 -20.88
CA GLU A 45 -11.07 6.42 -19.86
C GLU A 45 -11.97 5.19 -19.80
N THR A 46 -11.47 4.10 -20.35
CA THR A 46 -12.15 2.80 -20.29
C THR A 46 -11.91 2.20 -18.91
N ILE A 47 -12.94 1.64 -18.29
CA ILE A 47 -12.79 0.87 -17.04
C ILE A 47 -11.74 -0.21 -17.29
N VAL A 48 -10.70 -0.27 -16.44
CA VAL A 48 -9.67 -1.30 -16.52
C VAL A 48 -10.31 -2.67 -16.45
N VAL A 49 -10.22 -3.44 -17.51
CA VAL A 49 -10.96 -4.69 -17.68
C VAL A 49 -10.15 -5.94 -17.33
N THR A 50 -8.84 -5.82 -17.07
CA THR A 50 -7.96 -6.94 -16.72
C THR A 50 -7.24 -6.71 -15.41
N GLY A 51 -7.01 -7.78 -14.63
CA GLY A 51 -6.25 -7.76 -13.38
C GLY A 51 -5.30 -8.95 -13.31
N TYR A 52 -3.99 -8.68 -13.40
CA TYR A 52 -2.96 -9.71 -13.31
C TYR A 52 -2.88 -10.32 -11.90
N THR A 53 -3.01 -9.49 -10.86
CA THR A 53 -2.81 -9.92 -9.47
C THR A 53 -3.82 -10.98 -9.01
N GLY A 54 -5.01 -11.03 -9.59
CA GLY A 54 -6.03 -12.01 -9.17
C GLY A 54 -5.69 -13.47 -9.50
N THR A 55 -4.95 -13.72 -10.58
CA THR A 55 -4.63 -15.08 -11.07
C THR A 55 -3.18 -15.26 -11.51
N LYS A 56 -2.35 -14.22 -11.52
CA LYS A 56 -1.02 -14.18 -12.17
C LYS A 56 -1.07 -14.47 -13.68
N THR A 57 -2.23 -14.34 -14.28
CA THR A 57 -2.49 -14.47 -15.72
C THR A 57 -3.32 -13.28 -16.19
N ASP A 58 -3.25 -12.97 -17.48
CA ASP A 58 -4.11 -11.96 -18.08
C ASP A 58 -5.55 -12.47 -18.09
N THR A 59 -6.35 -12.00 -17.14
CA THR A 59 -7.74 -12.45 -16.96
C THR A 59 -8.65 -11.25 -16.78
N ALA A 60 -9.76 -11.24 -17.50
CA ALA A 60 -10.76 -10.20 -17.39
C ALA A 60 -11.35 -10.17 -15.96
N LEU A 61 -11.56 -8.96 -15.41
CA LEU A 61 -12.11 -8.81 -14.05
C LEU A 61 -13.48 -9.53 -13.91
N MET A 62 -14.25 -9.60 -14.98
CA MET A 62 -15.55 -10.28 -15.02
C MET A 62 -15.45 -11.82 -14.98
N GLU A 63 -14.27 -12.38 -15.23
CA GLU A 63 -14.00 -13.83 -15.19
C GLU A 63 -13.38 -14.29 -13.86
N LEU A 64 -13.02 -13.34 -12.98
CA LEU A 64 -12.42 -13.64 -11.69
C LEU A 64 -13.50 -13.94 -10.65
N PRO A 65 -13.51 -15.11 -10.00
CA PRO A 65 -14.44 -15.39 -8.90
C PRO A 65 -14.02 -14.72 -7.58
N GLN A 66 -13.50 -13.52 -7.66
CA GLN A 66 -12.96 -12.73 -6.56
C GLN A 66 -12.98 -11.26 -6.95
N PRO A 67 -13.31 -10.33 -6.03
CA PRO A 67 -13.19 -8.91 -6.32
C PRO A 67 -11.72 -8.48 -6.30
N VAL A 68 -11.30 -7.88 -7.39
CA VAL A 68 -10.01 -7.19 -7.55
C VAL A 68 -10.31 -5.76 -7.92
N LYS A 69 -9.71 -4.80 -7.20
CA LYS A 69 -9.76 -3.38 -7.54
C LYS A 69 -8.46 -2.98 -8.21
N VAL A 70 -8.56 -2.31 -9.34
CA VAL A 70 -7.45 -1.65 -10.01
C VAL A 70 -7.65 -0.14 -9.88
N ILE A 71 -6.62 0.58 -9.45
CA ILE A 71 -6.60 2.04 -9.27
C ILE A 71 -5.43 2.57 -10.07
N THR A 72 -5.70 3.33 -11.12
CA THR A 72 -4.64 3.87 -12.00
C THR A 72 -3.90 5.05 -11.37
N ALA A 73 -2.70 5.36 -11.90
CA ALA A 73 -1.90 6.50 -11.44
C ALA A 73 -2.68 7.82 -11.58
N ASP A 74 -3.36 8.04 -12.71
CA ASP A 74 -4.19 9.23 -12.90
C ASP A 74 -5.28 9.35 -11.83
N GLN A 75 -5.94 8.22 -11.51
CA GLN A 75 -7.01 8.19 -10.53
C GLN A 75 -6.52 8.58 -9.12
N TYR A 76 -5.44 7.96 -8.60
CA TYR A 76 -4.99 8.31 -7.25
C TYR A 76 -4.27 9.67 -7.20
N GLN A 77 -3.63 10.12 -8.28
CA GLN A 77 -3.07 11.48 -8.37
C GLN A 77 -4.19 12.53 -8.38
N ALA A 78 -5.26 12.31 -9.15
CA ALA A 78 -6.45 13.17 -9.14
C ALA A 78 -7.07 13.27 -7.74
N GLN A 79 -7.02 12.20 -6.95
CA GLN A 79 -7.48 12.13 -5.55
C GLN A 79 -6.51 12.77 -4.55
N GLY A 80 -5.36 13.29 -5.00
CA GLY A 80 -4.36 13.95 -4.16
C GLY A 80 -3.57 12.99 -3.26
N ALA A 81 -3.35 11.74 -3.70
CA ALA A 81 -2.57 10.76 -2.97
C ALA A 81 -1.08 11.14 -2.93
N ILE A 82 -0.47 11.13 -1.74
CA ILE A 82 0.96 11.39 -1.54
C ILE A 82 1.70 10.23 -0.86
N SER A 83 0.97 9.21 -0.40
CA SER A 83 1.48 7.94 0.14
C SER A 83 0.77 6.75 -0.51
N ILE A 84 1.30 5.53 -0.35
CA ILE A 84 0.61 4.32 -0.82
C ILE A 84 -0.72 4.14 -0.09
N SER A 85 -0.78 4.43 1.20
CA SER A 85 -2.02 4.39 1.97
C SER A 85 -3.11 5.28 1.36
N ASP A 86 -2.74 6.47 0.87
CA ASP A 86 -3.70 7.40 0.26
C ASP A 86 -4.25 6.86 -1.07
N THR A 87 -3.47 6.08 -1.83
CA THR A 87 -3.91 5.53 -3.13
C THR A 87 -5.11 4.60 -3.00
N VAL A 88 -5.29 3.97 -1.84
CA VAL A 88 -6.35 3.00 -1.59
C VAL A 88 -7.55 3.57 -0.82
N LYS A 89 -7.52 4.86 -0.51
CA LYS A 89 -8.53 5.56 0.31
C LYS A 89 -9.96 5.47 -0.26
N TYR A 90 -10.10 5.43 -1.57
CA TYR A 90 -11.37 5.31 -2.29
C TYR A 90 -11.66 3.89 -2.75
N ALA A 91 -11.27 2.86 -1.98
CA ALA A 91 -11.59 1.46 -2.27
C ALA A 91 -12.56 0.88 -1.24
N ALA A 92 -13.49 0.04 -1.68
CA ALA A 92 -14.48 -0.58 -0.81
C ALA A 92 -13.83 -1.49 0.24
N GLY A 93 -14.26 -1.39 1.50
CA GLY A 93 -13.76 -2.23 2.59
C GLY A 93 -12.32 -1.95 3.01
N VAL A 94 -11.71 -0.85 2.55
CA VAL A 94 -10.34 -0.45 2.88
C VAL A 94 -10.37 0.74 3.84
N LEU A 95 -9.65 0.63 4.96
CA LEU A 95 -9.33 1.75 5.84
C LEU A 95 -7.89 2.17 5.60
N ALA A 96 -7.70 3.29 4.94
CA ALA A 96 -6.41 3.93 4.77
C ALA A 96 -6.04 4.72 6.03
N ASN A 97 -4.75 4.73 6.38
CA ASN A 97 -4.21 5.50 7.50
C ASN A 97 -4.98 5.26 8.84
N PRO A 98 -5.07 4.00 9.33
CA PRO A 98 -5.83 3.66 10.54
C PRO A 98 -5.32 4.41 11.78
N TYR A 99 -4.04 4.77 11.81
CA TYR A 99 -3.37 5.54 12.86
C TYR A 99 -3.03 6.97 12.43
N GLY A 100 -3.84 7.56 11.51
CA GLY A 100 -3.48 8.84 10.88
C GLY A 100 -2.40 8.64 9.79
N ARG A 101 -2.03 9.74 9.12
CA ARG A 101 -0.92 9.70 8.18
C ARG A 101 0.38 9.49 8.95
N ASP A 102 1.17 8.52 8.56
CA ASP A 102 2.48 8.22 9.12
C ASP A 102 3.54 8.30 8.01
N THR A 103 4.56 9.12 8.20
CA THR A 103 5.64 9.28 7.22
C THR A 103 6.62 8.10 7.22
N ARG A 104 6.62 7.28 8.27
CA ARG A 104 7.52 6.12 8.45
C ARG A 104 7.00 4.87 7.75
N VAL A 105 5.68 4.65 7.76
CA VAL A 105 5.07 3.41 7.30
C VAL A 105 3.73 3.67 6.61
N ASP A 106 3.44 2.90 5.56
CA ASP A 106 2.12 2.87 4.95
C ASP A 106 1.21 1.91 5.70
N GLY A 107 0.10 2.41 6.25
CA GLY A 107 -0.89 1.63 6.97
C GLY A 107 -2.21 1.54 6.20
N PHE A 108 -2.69 0.33 5.98
CA PHE A 108 -4.02 0.07 5.42
C PHE A 108 -4.57 -1.27 5.90
N ASN A 109 -5.86 -1.27 6.21
CA ASN A 109 -6.59 -2.49 6.57
C ASN A 109 -7.64 -2.80 5.50
N VAL A 110 -7.75 -4.07 5.14
CA VAL A 110 -8.76 -4.57 4.22
C VAL A 110 -9.71 -5.48 5.00
N ARG A 111 -11.01 -5.17 4.96
CA ARG A 111 -12.04 -5.92 5.72
C ARG A 111 -11.78 -5.95 7.23
N GLY A 112 -11.10 -4.92 7.74
CA GLY A 112 -10.73 -4.82 9.15
C GLY A 112 -9.49 -5.62 9.56
N LEU A 113 -8.78 -6.22 8.64
CA LEU A 113 -7.56 -6.98 8.84
C LEU A 113 -6.38 -6.31 8.14
N ASP A 114 -5.17 -6.51 8.65
CA ASP A 114 -3.97 -6.00 8.00
C ASP A 114 -3.82 -6.61 6.61
N ALA A 115 -3.38 -5.82 5.65
CA ALA A 115 -3.02 -6.28 4.32
C ALA A 115 -1.51 -6.13 4.10
N LEU A 116 -0.93 -6.97 3.23
CA LEU A 116 0.48 -6.88 2.90
C LEU A 116 0.70 -6.11 1.60
N GLN A 117 1.81 -5.37 1.56
CA GLN A 117 2.26 -4.67 0.36
C GLN A 117 3.14 -5.58 -0.49
N PHE A 118 2.80 -5.62 -1.79
CA PHE A 118 3.55 -6.27 -2.84
C PHE A 118 3.96 -5.26 -3.90
N ARG A 119 5.01 -5.57 -4.64
CA ARG A 119 5.45 -4.84 -5.83
C ARG A 119 5.71 -5.84 -6.94
N ASP A 120 5.07 -5.65 -8.09
CA ASP A 120 5.18 -6.49 -9.27
C ASP A 120 4.93 -7.99 -9.01
N GLY A 121 4.05 -8.26 -8.01
CA GLY A 121 3.66 -9.60 -7.59
C GLY A 121 4.60 -10.27 -6.58
N MET A 122 5.64 -9.60 -6.10
CA MET A 122 6.55 -10.07 -5.05
C MET A 122 6.40 -9.20 -3.79
N ARG A 123 6.51 -9.79 -2.59
CA ARG A 123 6.40 -9.05 -1.33
C ARG A 123 7.38 -7.89 -1.30
N ASP A 124 6.93 -6.68 -0.95
CA ASP A 124 7.72 -5.45 -0.94
C ASP A 124 8.30 -5.14 0.44
N ILE A 125 7.47 -5.15 1.48
CA ILE A 125 7.87 -4.86 2.85
C ILE A 125 8.04 -6.16 3.63
N PHE A 126 9.25 -6.46 4.10
CA PHE A 126 9.57 -7.64 4.91
C PHE A 126 9.70 -7.33 6.39
N SER A 127 10.08 -6.11 6.75
CA SER A 127 10.16 -5.63 8.12
C SER A 127 9.86 -4.14 8.15
N TYR A 128 8.82 -3.75 8.88
CA TYR A 128 8.67 -2.37 9.31
C TYR A 128 9.86 -1.98 10.18
N TYR A 129 10.24 -0.71 10.22
CA TYR A 129 11.42 -0.21 10.93
C TYR A 129 12.76 -0.88 10.52
N ALA A 130 12.81 -1.33 9.25
CA ALA A 130 14.01 -1.68 8.50
C ALA A 130 13.83 -1.39 7.01
N SER A 131 12.74 -0.72 6.64
CA SER A 131 12.37 -0.32 5.28
C SER A 131 11.80 1.09 5.31
N ILE A 132 12.00 1.83 4.24
CA ILE A 132 11.30 3.10 3.99
C ILE A 132 10.03 2.85 3.16
N THR A 133 9.11 3.82 3.14
CA THR A 133 7.85 3.74 2.38
C THR A 133 8.11 3.76 0.87
N SER A 134 7.23 3.13 0.11
CA SER A 134 7.28 3.19 -1.35
C SER A 134 6.68 4.50 -1.87
N ASP A 135 7.23 5.02 -2.99
CA ASP A 135 6.75 6.26 -3.59
C ASP A 135 5.63 5.98 -4.61
N PRO A 136 4.42 6.54 -4.45
CA PRO A 136 3.32 6.31 -5.39
C PRO A 136 3.63 6.79 -6.82
N TYR A 137 4.48 7.80 -7.02
CA TYR A 137 4.83 8.29 -8.35
C TYR A 137 5.58 7.25 -9.21
N ASN A 138 6.21 6.24 -8.56
CA ASN A 138 6.91 5.16 -9.26
C ASN A 138 5.99 4.08 -9.86
N PHE A 139 4.67 4.14 -9.60
CA PHE A 139 3.75 3.09 -10.02
C PHE A 139 2.75 3.57 -11.06
N SER A 140 2.42 2.69 -12.01
CA SER A 140 1.40 2.91 -13.02
C SER A 140 0.00 2.67 -12.47
N ARG A 141 -0.15 1.74 -11.51
CA ARG A 141 -1.40 1.41 -10.86
C ARG A 141 -1.17 0.67 -9.54
N VAL A 142 -2.22 0.62 -8.75
CA VAL A 142 -2.31 -0.16 -7.52
C VAL A 142 -3.45 -1.17 -7.67
N GLU A 143 -3.19 -2.44 -7.37
CA GLU A 143 -4.18 -3.51 -7.43
C GLU A 143 -4.45 -4.06 -6.03
N ILE A 144 -5.72 -4.15 -5.63
CA ILE A 144 -6.13 -4.66 -4.32
C ILE A 144 -6.81 -6.00 -4.51
N VAL A 145 -6.26 -7.04 -3.90
CA VAL A 145 -6.92 -8.35 -3.79
C VAL A 145 -7.43 -8.50 -2.37
N ARG A 146 -8.73 -8.64 -2.20
CA ARG A 146 -9.38 -8.69 -0.89
C ARG A 146 -9.48 -10.11 -0.38
N GLY A 147 -9.14 -10.31 0.89
CA GLY A 147 -9.12 -11.61 1.55
C GLY A 147 -7.88 -12.44 1.26
N PRO A 148 -7.81 -13.68 1.79
CA PRO A 148 -6.65 -14.55 1.70
C PRO A 148 -6.17 -14.79 0.27
N ALA A 149 -4.87 -14.59 0.01
CA ALA A 149 -4.28 -14.71 -1.33
C ALA A 149 -3.00 -15.58 -1.37
N SER A 150 -2.76 -16.38 -0.31
CA SER A 150 -1.49 -17.14 -0.17
C SER A 150 -1.24 -18.15 -1.26
N VAL A 151 -2.25 -18.73 -1.89
CA VAL A 151 -2.06 -19.73 -2.96
C VAL A 151 -1.19 -19.21 -4.10
N LEU A 152 -1.28 -17.93 -4.43
CA LEU A 152 -0.45 -17.34 -5.49
C LEU A 152 0.78 -16.60 -4.95
N PHE A 153 0.69 -16.03 -3.74
CA PHE A 153 1.68 -15.07 -3.24
C PHE A 153 2.47 -15.58 -2.02
N GLY A 154 2.22 -16.80 -1.57
CA GLY A 154 2.91 -17.41 -0.45
C GLY A 154 2.49 -16.82 0.89
N GLN A 155 3.46 -16.30 1.66
CA GLN A 155 3.15 -15.62 2.91
C GLN A 155 2.21 -14.45 2.61
N GLY A 156 0.92 -14.66 2.85
CA GLY A 156 -0.13 -13.69 2.57
C GLY A 156 -0.85 -13.27 3.82
N SER A 157 -1.17 -12.00 3.94
CA SER A 157 -2.07 -11.51 4.97
C SER A 157 -3.47 -12.12 4.77
N ILE A 158 -4.16 -12.26 5.88
CA ILE A 158 -5.53 -12.77 5.92
C ILE A 158 -6.51 -11.72 5.37
N GLY A 159 -6.22 -10.42 5.56
CA GLY A 159 -7.02 -9.32 5.02
C GLY A 159 -6.93 -9.18 3.51
N GLY A 160 -5.78 -9.54 2.93
CA GLY A 160 -5.53 -9.39 1.50
C GLY A 160 -4.17 -8.80 1.18
N LEU A 161 -4.00 -8.32 -0.04
CA LEU A 161 -2.77 -7.66 -0.47
C LEU A 161 -3.06 -6.42 -1.32
N VAL A 162 -2.13 -5.49 -1.27
CA VAL A 162 -2.03 -4.32 -2.14
C VAL A 162 -0.79 -4.50 -3.00
N ASN A 163 -0.97 -4.68 -4.30
CA ASN A 163 0.13 -4.85 -5.25
C ASN A 163 0.37 -3.56 -6.02
N LEU A 164 1.58 -3.05 -5.93
CA LEU A 164 2.07 -1.88 -6.63
C LEU A 164 2.67 -2.33 -7.96
N VAL A 165 2.17 -1.82 -9.06
CA VAL A 165 2.68 -2.17 -10.40
C VAL A 165 3.59 -1.04 -10.87
N SER A 166 4.88 -1.35 -11.01
CA SER A 166 5.91 -0.38 -11.38
C SER A 166 5.68 0.20 -12.78
N LYS A 167 6.04 1.47 -12.96
CA LYS A 167 6.14 2.08 -14.29
C LYS A 167 7.31 1.43 -15.04
N THR A 168 7.02 0.83 -16.18
CA THR A 168 8.01 0.18 -17.06
C THR A 168 8.04 0.86 -18.41
N PRO A 169 9.13 0.73 -19.19
CA PRO A 169 9.20 1.28 -20.54
C PRO A 169 8.20 0.66 -21.50
N ASP A 170 7.72 1.45 -22.44
CA ASP A 170 7.06 1.02 -23.66
C ASP A 170 7.76 1.63 -24.90
N PHE A 171 7.33 1.26 -26.10
CA PHE A 171 7.99 1.67 -27.33
C PHE A 171 7.45 3.01 -27.90
N THR A 172 6.96 3.89 -27.02
CA THR A 172 6.48 5.24 -27.37
C THR A 172 7.31 6.29 -26.63
N THR A 173 7.93 7.23 -27.34
CA THR A 173 8.66 8.33 -26.70
C THR A 173 7.69 9.35 -26.16
N ARG A 174 7.74 9.59 -24.85
CA ARG A 174 6.96 10.61 -24.15
C ARG A 174 7.61 10.95 -22.80
N GLY A 175 7.25 12.08 -22.26
CA GLY A 175 7.72 12.46 -20.93
C GLY A 175 6.84 13.50 -20.26
N GLU A 176 7.03 13.63 -18.94
CA GLU A 176 6.46 14.73 -18.16
C GLU A 176 7.44 15.21 -17.10
N ILE A 177 7.38 16.50 -16.82
CA ILE A 177 8.05 17.12 -15.69
C ILE A 177 6.99 17.90 -14.92
N ASN A 178 6.94 17.73 -13.60
CA ASN A 178 5.98 18.37 -12.72
C ASN A 178 6.72 19.13 -11.61
N LEU A 179 6.29 20.34 -11.33
CA LEU A 179 6.68 21.14 -10.16
C LEU A 179 5.51 21.20 -9.22
N VAL A 180 5.73 20.86 -7.95
CA VAL A 180 4.69 20.87 -6.92
C VAL A 180 5.08 21.83 -5.81
N TYR A 181 4.10 22.64 -5.40
CA TYR A 181 4.18 23.46 -4.20
C TYR A 181 2.90 23.30 -3.38
N GLY A 182 3.02 23.22 -2.06
CA GLY A 182 1.85 22.92 -1.23
C GLY A 182 1.98 23.26 0.25
N SER A 183 1.01 22.80 0.99
CA SER A 183 0.98 22.90 2.45
C SER A 183 2.25 22.26 3.06
N ASP A 184 2.58 22.67 4.28
CA ASP A 184 3.73 22.19 5.04
C ASP A 184 5.05 22.41 4.26
N ASP A 185 5.20 23.61 3.70
CA ASP A 185 6.34 24.11 2.89
C ASP A 185 6.82 23.15 1.80
N ARG A 186 5.92 22.31 1.30
CA ARG A 186 6.21 21.24 0.31
C ARG A 186 6.63 21.80 -1.02
N LYS A 187 7.79 21.40 -1.50
CA LYS A 187 8.40 21.72 -2.79
C LYS A 187 8.88 20.44 -3.43
N GLU A 188 8.41 20.13 -4.63
CA GLU A 188 8.80 18.89 -5.30
C GLU A 188 9.09 19.13 -6.78
N VAL A 189 10.04 18.36 -7.30
CA VAL A 189 10.26 18.16 -8.73
C VAL A 189 10.06 16.67 -9.03
N LEU A 190 9.20 16.39 -10.00
CA LEU A 190 8.89 15.05 -10.46
C LEU A 190 9.20 14.94 -11.95
N GLY A 191 9.75 13.83 -12.37
CA GLY A 191 10.03 13.56 -13.78
C GLY A 191 9.73 12.11 -14.14
N ASP A 192 9.13 11.91 -15.31
CA ASP A 192 8.85 10.59 -15.89
C ASP A 192 9.09 10.66 -17.39
N VAL A 193 10.15 10.02 -17.86
CA VAL A 193 10.58 10.08 -19.25
C VAL A 193 10.75 8.67 -19.81
N ASN A 194 9.97 8.36 -20.82
CA ASN A 194 10.03 7.13 -21.58
C ASN A 194 10.59 7.37 -22.98
N LEU A 195 11.65 6.68 -23.35
CA LEU A 195 12.33 6.85 -24.64
C LEU A 195 12.34 5.51 -25.39
N ALA A 196 11.73 5.48 -26.55
CA ALA A 196 11.89 4.41 -27.52
C ALA A 196 13.23 4.60 -28.25
N LEU A 197 14.25 3.82 -27.89
CA LEU A 197 15.59 3.91 -28.49
C LEU A 197 15.66 3.18 -29.85
N ALA A 198 14.87 2.10 -29.97
CA ALA A 198 14.69 1.34 -31.20
C ALA A 198 13.30 0.70 -31.19
N GLY A 199 12.88 0.09 -32.28
CA GLY A 199 11.58 -0.59 -32.36
C GLY A 199 11.38 -1.72 -31.34
N ASN A 200 12.46 -2.22 -30.73
CA ASN A 200 12.45 -3.28 -29.74
C ASN A 200 13.22 -2.97 -28.46
N LEU A 201 13.66 -1.73 -28.27
CA LEU A 201 14.40 -1.30 -27.08
C LEU A 201 13.88 0.04 -26.59
N ALA A 202 13.49 0.10 -25.34
CA ALA A 202 13.03 1.32 -24.67
C ALA A 202 13.64 1.44 -23.26
N VAL A 203 13.76 2.68 -22.77
CA VAL A 203 14.19 3.01 -21.41
C VAL A 203 13.22 3.97 -20.80
N ARG A 204 13.03 3.90 -19.47
CA ARG A 204 12.22 4.84 -18.70
C ARG A 204 12.97 5.29 -17.47
N PHE A 205 12.86 6.56 -17.16
CA PHE A 205 13.43 7.18 -15.98
C PHE A 205 12.32 7.86 -15.20
N VAL A 206 12.09 7.44 -13.96
CA VAL A 206 11.16 8.06 -13.03
C VAL A 206 11.96 8.65 -11.89
N GLY A 207 11.69 9.90 -11.53
CA GLY A 207 12.43 10.58 -10.48
C GLY A 207 11.56 11.52 -9.65
N ARG A 208 11.95 11.73 -8.39
CA ARG A 208 11.39 12.69 -7.46
C ARG A 208 12.49 13.30 -6.61
N ALA A 209 12.40 14.62 -6.40
CA ALA A 209 13.10 15.31 -5.33
C ALA A 209 12.06 16.12 -4.56
N ARG A 210 12.00 15.94 -3.25
CA ARG A 210 11.06 16.58 -2.35
C ARG A 210 11.80 17.18 -1.15
N ASP A 211 11.46 18.41 -0.83
CA ASP A 211 11.81 19.16 0.37
C ASP A 211 10.47 19.61 0.97
N ALA A 212 10.14 19.14 2.17
CA ALA A 212 8.85 19.40 2.79
C ALA A 212 8.91 19.21 4.30
N ASP A 213 8.06 19.94 5.00
CA ASP A 213 7.70 19.68 6.39
C ASP A 213 6.45 18.78 6.48
N THR A 214 6.00 18.53 7.70
CA THR A 214 4.72 17.89 8.00
C THR A 214 3.87 18.82 8.88
N TYR A 215 2.63 18.41 9.15
CA TYR A 215 1.75 19.13 10.08
C TYR A 215 2.16 18.98 11.56
N VAL A 216 3.19 18.22 11.88
CA VAL A 216 3.81 18.12 13.21
C VAL A 216 5.11 18.90 13.18
N ASP A 217 5.27 19.83 14.10
CA ASP A 217 6.48 20.66 14.18
C ASP A 217 7.74 19.80 14.27
N HIS A 218 8.82 20.25 13.68
CA HIS A 218 10.14 19.57 13.65
C HIS A 218 10.19 18.21 12.96
N VAL A 219 9.13 17.79 12.27
CA VAL A 219 9.09 16.53 11.50
C VAL A 219 9.15 16.82 10.02
N PRO A 220 10.31 16.61 9.35
CA PRO A 220 10.46 16.78 7.90
C PRO A 220 9.81 15.62 7.13
N ASP A 221 9.63 15.80 5.81
CA ASP A 221 9.18 14.78 4.86
C ASP A 221 9.98 14.87 3.55
N ASP A 222 11.32 14.73 3.66
CA ASP A 222 12.24 14.85 2.52
C ASP A 222 12.44 13.52 1.81
N ARG A 223 12.56 13.57 0.48
CA ARG A 223 12.77 12.37 -0.34
C ARG A 223 13.51 12.65 -1.62
N VAL A 224 14.46 11.79 -1.95
CA VAL A 224 15.04 11.66 -3.29
C VAL A 224 14.79 10.26 -3.79
N MET A 225 14.25 10.14 -5.01
CA MET A 225 14.00 8.85 -5.66
C MET A 225 14.43 8.91 -7.12
N PHE A 226 15.07 7.83 -7.59
CA PHE A 226 15.39 7.60 -9.00
C PHE A 226 15.17 6.13 -9.36
N ALA A 227 14.30 5.89 -10.33
CA ALA A 227 13.92 4.54 -10.76
C ALA A 227 14.12 4.39 -12.28
N PRO A 228 15.33 3.94 -12.71
CA PRO A 228 15.59 3.60 -14.10
C PRO A 228 15.04 2.23 -14.46
N SER A 229 14.59 2.05 -15.69
CA SER A 229 14.18 0.75 -16.20
C SER A 229 14.47 0.64 -17.71
N ILE A 230 14.65 -0.60 -18.17
CA ILE A 230 14.94 -0.95 -19.56
C ILE A 230 13.99 -2.07 -19.99
N ARG A 231 13.38 -1.95 -21.15
CA ARG A 231 12.62 -3.01 -21.79
C ARG A 231 13.26 -3.34 -23.13
N TRP A 232 13.56 -4.62 -23.33
CA TRP A 232 14.10 -5.16 -24.56
C TRP A 232 13.27 -6.33 -25.04
N GLN A 233 12.59 -6.15 -26.18
CA GLN A 233 11.94 -7.23 -26.90
C GLN A 233 13.01 -7.94 -27.75
N ALA A 234 13.72 -8.91 -27.14
CA ALA A 234 14.85 -9.59 -27.76
C ALA A 234 14.45 -10.38 -29.02
N THR A 235 13.22 -10.91 -28.99
CA THR A 235 12.54 -11.54 -30.15
C THR A 235 11.04 -11.19 -30.05
N PRO A 236 10.22 -11.45 -31.11
CA PRO A 236 8.76 -11.27 -31.00
C PRO A 236 8.13 -12.03 -29.82
N ASP A 237 8.77 -13.11 -29.37
CA ASP A 237 8.29 -13.98 -28.31
C ASP A 237 9.02 -13.79 -26.96
N THR A 238 10.07 -12.95 -26.91
CA THR A 238 10.89 -12.76 -25.70
C THR A 238 10.91 -11.29 -25.30
N ASP A 239 10.34 -10.98 -24.16
CA ASP A 239 10.32 -9.65 -23.55
C ASP A 239 11.12 -9.66 -22.24
N ILE A 240 12.06 -8.74 -22.10
CA ILE A 240 12.95 -8.60 -20.95
C ILE A 240 12.78 -7.20 -20.39
N VAL A 241 12.42 -7.09 -19.11
CA VAL A 241 12.34 -5.83 -18.36
C VAL A 241 13.32 -5.88 -17.21
N LEU A 242 14.21 -4.89 -17.13
CA LEU A 242 15.09 -4.68 -15.98
C LEU A 242 14.69 -3.40 -15.27
N THR A 243 14.69 -3.42 -13.94
CA THR A 243 14.30 -2.29 -13.09
C THR A 243 15.36 -2.03 -12.04
N GLY A 244 15.60 -0.75 -11.76
CA GLY A 244 16.41 -0.27 -10.65
C GLY A 244 15.59 0.71 -9.80
N LEU A 245 16.00 0.89 -8.55
CA LEU A 245 15.48 1.93 -7.65
C LEU A 245 16.58 2.36 -6.70
N TYR A 246 16.79 3.66 -6.61
CA TYR A 246 17.44 4.33 -5.50
C TYR A 246 16.42 5.25 -4.84
N GLN A 247 16.25 5.13 -3.55
CA GLN A 247 15.41 6.04 -2.77
C GLN A 247 16.08 6.33 -1.43
N GLU A 248 16.04 7.58 -1.03
CA GLU A 248 16.50 8.07 0.26
C GLU A 248 15.42 8.97 0.85
N ASP A 249 15.06 8.71 2.09
CA ASP A 249 14.09 9.47 2.87
C ASP A 249 14.78 10.03 4.11
N ASP A 250 14.48 11.30 4.43
CA ASP A 250 14.76 11.89 5.74
C ASP A 250 13.45 12.45 6.28
N THR A 251 12.90 11.78 7.29
CA THR A 251 11.62 12.11 7.89
C THR A 251 11.64 11.80 9.40
N GLY A 252 10.52 11.95 10.04
CA GLY A 252 10.30 11.58 11.45
C GLY A 252 8.96 10.89 11.63
N SER A 253 8.47 10.84 12.85
CA SER A 253 7.16 10.29 13.17
C SER A 253 6.10 11.39 13.19
N THR A 254 5.11 11.33 12.32
CA THR A 254 3.89 12.15 12.46
C THR A 254 2.89 11.52 13.44
N SER A 255 3.09 10.25 13.83
CA SER A 255 2.34 9.58 14.90
C SER A 255 3.03 9.84 16.22
N GLN A 256 2.55 10.84 16.98
CA GLN A 256 3.17 11.29 18.22
C GLN A 256 2.69 10.54 19.47
N PHE A 257 1.80 9.56 19.33
CA PHE A 257 1.29 8.71 20.41
C PHE A 257 0.79 9.49 21.64
N LEU A 258 0.08 10.62 21.41
CA LEU A 258 -0.34 11.52 22.45
C LEU A 258 -1.28 10.83 23.45
N PRO A 259 -1.17 11.10 24.78
CA PRO A 259 -2.07 10.56 25.78
C PRO A 259 -3.54 10.92 25.49
N ILE A 260 -4.46 9.99 25.77
CA ILE A 260 -5.91 10.24 25.71
C ILE A 260 -6.30 11.40 26.63
N ILE A 261 -5.73 11.41 27.85
CA ILE A 261 -5.92 12.51 28.81
C ILE A 261 -5.05 13.70 28.36
N GLY A 262 -5.66 14.85 28.22
CA GLY A 262 -5.02 16.04 27.68
C GLY A 262 -5.19 16.24 26.18
N THR A 263 -5.70 15.23 25.44
CA THR A 263 -6.00 15.37 24.00
C THR A 263 -7.46 15.06 23.67
N PHE A 264 -7.86 13.81 23.74
CA PHE A 264 -9.23 13.37 23.45
C PHE A 264 -10.15 13.59 24.65
N ARG A 265 -9.64 13.40 25.85
CA ARG A 265 -10.32 13.72 27.13
C ARG A 265 -9.64 14.89 27.81
N PRO A 266 -10.40 15.76 28.52
CA PRO A 266 -9.82 16.85 29.30
C PRO A 266 -8.83 16.34 30.34
N ASN A 267 -7.72 17.07 30.50
CA ASN A 267 -6.86 16.96 31.64
C ASN A 267 -7.34 17.97 32.73
N THR A 268 -8.13 17.47 33.67
CA THR A 268 -8.74 18.32 34.69
C THR A 268 -7.78 18.73 35.80
N VAL A 269 -6.66 18.04 35.97
CA VAL A 269 -5.62 18.34 36.95
C VAL A 269 -4.72 19.47 36.44
N ALA A 270 -4.21 19.37 35.22
CA ALA A 270 -3.43 20.44 34.59
C ALA A 270 -4.31 21.67 34.27
N GLY A 271 -5.60 21.48 34.04
CA GLY A 271 -6.54 22.54 33.67
C GLY A 271 -6.41 23.03 32.22
N GLU A 272 -5.63 22.34 31.41
CA GLU A 272 -5.36 22.67 30.01
C GLU A 272 -5.29 21.41 29.10
N GLN A 273 -5.31 21.64 27.80
CA GLN A 273 -5.23 20.59 26.76
C GLN A 273 -3.93 20.72 25.99
N LEU A 274 -3.38 19.57 25.59
CA LEU A 274 -2.29 19.51 24.63
C LEU A 274 -2.78 19.93 23.23
N ASP A 275 -1.95 20.64 22.50
CA ASP A 275 -2.19 20.78 21.06
C ASP A 275 -2.15 19.39 20.42
N ARG A 276 -3.05 19.14 19.48
CA ARG A 276 -3.15 17.84 18.81
C ARG A 276 -1.95 17.50 17.92
N TYR A 277 -1.19 18.52 17.54
CA TYR A 277 -0.01 18.38 16.71
C TYR A 277 1.29 18.58 17.49
N THR A 278 1.20 18.55 18.84
CA THR A 278 2.38 18.63 19.72
C THR A 278 3.42 17.62 19.28
N PHE A 279 4.62 18.11 19.04
CA PHE A 279 5.80 17.27 18.84
C PHE A 279 6.29 16.75 20.19
N VAL A 280 6.46 15.44 20.30
CA VAL A 280 6.93 14.76 21.51
C VAL A 280 8.26 14.13 21.19
N GLY A 281 9.35 14.94 21.22
CA GLY A 281 10.67 14.43 20.83
C GLY A 281 11.74 15.50 20.87
N LYS A 282 12.94 15.16 20.44
CA LYS A 282 14.08 16.07 20.33
C LYS A 282 14.30 16.46 18.86
N ALA A 283 14.10 17.73 18.57
CA ALA A 283 14.33 18.27 17.23
C ALA A 283 15.76 17.95 16.72
N GLY A 284 15.87 17.42 15.51
CA GLY A 284 17.12 17.03 14.88
C GLY A 284 17.69 15.68 15.33
N TRP A 285 17.16 15.06 16.39
CA TRP A 285 17.52 13.69 16.78
C TRP A 285 16.39 12.69 16.46
N ASP A 286 15.14 13.03 16.78
CA ASP A 286 13.99 12.21 16.35
C ASP A 286 13.93 12.21 14.83
N ARG A 287 14.15 11.06 14.25
CA ARG A 287 14.18 10.90 12.80
C ARG A 287 13.87 9.48 12.35
N TYR A 288 13.43 9.34 11.15
CA TYR A 288 13.26 8.09 10.41
C TYR A 288 13.92 8.28 9.05
N ALA A 289 15.22 8.06 9.02
CA ALA A 289 16.04 8.35 7.85
C ALA A 289 16.62 7.05 7.29
N GLY A 290 16.40 6.82 6.00
CA GLY A 290 16.82 5.56 5.40
C GLY A 290 17.02 5.61 3.91
N ARG A 291 17.70 4.59 3.43
CA ARG A 291 18.00 4.38 2.03
C ARG A 291 17.54 3.01 1.58
N SER A 292 17.00 2.92 0.37
CA SER A 292 16.68 1.67 -0.30
C SER A 292 17.31 1.63 -1.69
N LEU A 293 18.11 0.61 -1.96
CA LEU A 293 18.63 0.27 -3.27
C LEU A 293 17.98 -1.03 -3.74
N GLN A 294 17.37 -1.02 -4.91
CA GLN A 294 16.72 -2.21 -5.45
C GLN A 294 17.17 -2.45 -6.90
N GLY A 295 17.31 -3.72 -7.25
CA GLY A 295 17.53 -4.15 -8.62
C GLY A 295 16.74 -5.41 -8.90
N GLY A 296 16.13 -5.48 -10.09
CA GLY A 296 15.32 -6.63 -10.44
C GLY A 296 14.94 -6.65 -11.91
N GLY A 297 14.06 -7.58 -12.24
CA GLY A 297 13.52 -7.65 -13.59
C GLY A 297 12.63 -8.86 -13.80
N ALA A 298 12.11 -8.91 -15.01
CA ALA A 298 11.25 -9.98 -15.50
C ALA A 298 11.68 -10.40 -16.91
N ILE A 299 11.58 -11.70 -17.19
CA ILE A 299 11.71 -12.28 -18.52
C ILE A 299 10.42 -13.02 -18.80
N THR A 300 9.80 -12.70 -19.93
CA THR A 300 8.65 -13.43 -20.45
C THR A 300 9.04 -14.03 -21.79
N HIS A 301 8.84 -15.34 -21.95
CA HIS A 301 9.09 -16.03 -23.21
C HIS A 301 7.90 -16.91 -23.60
N ARG A 302 7.43 -16.77 -24.82
CA ARG A 302 6.37 -17.57 -25.40
C ARG A 302 7.00 -18.63 -26.32
N PHE A 303 7.00 -19.87 -25.84
CA PHE A 303 7.45 -21.00 -26.67
C PHE A 303 6.48 -21.32 -27.81
N SER A 304 5.18 -21.06 -27.55
CA SER A 304 4.07 -21.19 -28.49
C SER A 304 2.85 -20.48 -27.89
N ASP A 305 1.74 -20.41 -28.60
CA ASP A 305 0.46 -19.92 -28.06
C ASP A 305 -0.03 -20.74 -26.87
N ALA A 306 0.41 -22.00 -26.78
CA ALA A 306 0.06 -22.92 -25.70
C ALA A 306 0.97 -22.81 -24.48
N VAL A 307 2.21 -22.31 -24.59
CA VAL A 307 3.21 -22.36 -23.50
C VAL A 307 3.95 -21.04 -23.36
N LYS A 308 3.81 -20.42 -22.18
CA LYS A 308 4.45 -19.15 -21.80
C LYS A 308 5.25 -19.33 -20.50
N LEU A 309 6.49 -18.89 -20.49
CA LEU A 309 7.37 -18.82 -19.32
C LEU A 309 7.40 -17.40 -18.78
N SER A 310 7.33 -17.24 -17.47
CA SER A 310 7.60 -15.97 -16.77
C SER A 310 8.59 -16.20 -15.65
N LEU A 311 9.68 -15.45 -15.68
CA LEU A 311 10.72 -15.43 -14.65
C LEU A 311 10.81 -14.04 -14.07
N LYS A 312 10.80 -13.90 -12.73
CA LYS A 312 10.94 -12.63 -12.03
C LYS A 312 11.93 -12.77 -10.89
N ALA A 313 12.75 -11.75 -10.69
CA ALA A 313 13.63 -11.68 -9.52
C ALA A 313 13.81 -10.24 -9.08
N ARG A 314 14.03 -10.01 -7.77
CA ARG A 314 14.34 -8.71 -7.18
C ARG A 314 15.26 -8.89 -5.97
N TYR A 315 16.23 -7.98 -5.87
CA TYR A 315 17.08 -7.79 -4.70
C TYR A 315 16.81 -6.42 -4.09
N ILE A 316 16.76 -6.35 -2.77
CA ILE A 316 16.59 -5.12 -1.98
C ILE A 316 17.72 -5.05 -0.96
N ASP A 317 18.38 -3.89 -0.88
CA ASP A 317 19.29 -3.50 0.18
C ASP A 317 18.76 -2.23 0.81
N SER A 318 18.58 -2.22 2.13
CA SER A 318 18.00 -1.10 2.86
C SER A 318 18.74 -0.87 4.17
N ASP A 319 19.04 0.40 4.44
CA ASP A 319 19.56 0.89 5.71
C ASP A 319 18.57 1.89 6.30
N LEU A 320 18.38 1.87 7.62
CA LEU A 320 17.48 2.75 8.33
C LEU A 320 18.04 3.13 9.70
N GLU A 321 18.05 4.42 9.98
CA GLU A 321 18.21 5.02 11.32
C GLU A 321 16.82 5.46 11.80
N TYR A 322 16.40 5.00 12.95
CA TYR A 322 15.13 5.37 13.57
C TYR A 322 15.34 5.75 15.02
N ASN A 323 15.14 7.02 15.32
CA ASN A 323 15.20 7.60 16.64
C ASN A 323 13.84 8.27 16.93
N THR A 324 13.29 8.09 18.12
CA THR A 324 11.98 8.63 18.48
C THR A 324 11.81 8.73 19.98
N HIS A 325 11.01 9.70 20.40
CA HIS A 325 10.45 9.75 21.75
C HIS A 325 8.94 9.49 21.68
N TYR A 326 8.39 8.93 22.74
CA TYR A 326 6.94 8.85 22.93
C TYR A 326 6.59 8.86 24.41
N ALA A 327 5.42 9.44 24.72
CA ALA A 327 4.96 9.57 26.09
C ALA A 327 4.45 8.23 26.64
N ASP A 328 4.82 7.90 27.88
CA ASP A 328 4.30 6.73 28.59
C ASP A 328 2.83 6.94 28.99
N SER A 329 1.95 6.77 28.04
CA SER A 329 0.51 6.70 28.29
C SER A 329 0.01 5.30 28.62
N TYR A 330 0.91 4.32 28.73
CA TYR A 330 0.58 2.89 28.83
C TYR A 330 0.59 2.35 30.26
N THR A 331 1.47 2.85 31.11
CA THR A 331 1.62 2.39 32.52
C THR A 331 0.34 2.64 33.32
N ASN A 332 -0.29 3.81 33.15
CA ASN A 332 -1.62 4.11 33.69
C ASN A 332 -2.48 4.81 32.63
N PRO A 333 -3.16 4.07 31.75
CA PRO A 333 -3.89 4.68 30.62
C PRO A 333 -5.03 5.63 30.99
N GLN A 334 -5.56 5.51 32.22
CA GLN A 334 -6.65 6.36 32.69
C GLN A 334 -6.16 7.67 33.29
N ASP A 335 -4.93 7.71 33.80
CA ASP A 335 -4.28 8.88 34.37
C ASP A 335 -2.74 8.77 34.26
N PRO A 336 -2.18 8.97 33.07
CA PRO A 336 -0.75 8.74 32.83
C PRO A 336 0.15 9.72 33.60
N PHE A 337 -0.36 10.91 33.91
CA PHE A 337 0.41 11.93 34.63
C PHE A 337 0.52 11.63 36.12
N SER A 338 -0.38 10.83 36.72
CA SER A 338 -0.33 10.46 38.14
C SER A 338 0.79 9.50 38.49
N VAL A 339 1.45 8.89 37.49
CA VAL A 339 2.54 7.92 37.71
C VAL A 339 3.79 8.62 38.18
N TYR A 340 4.08 9.83 37.67
CA TYR A 340 5.36 10.54 37.88
C TYR A 340 5.21 11.88 38.62
N GLY A 341 3.98 12.33 38.83
CA GLY A 341 3.70 13.61 39.52
C GLY A 341 2.26 13.74 39.97
N THR A 342 1.93 14.87 40.59
CA THR A 342 0.55 15.22 41.04
C THR A 342 0.03 16.49 40.37
N ASP A 343 0.82 17.07 39.46
CA ASP A 343 0.51 18.33 38.77
C ASP A 343 -0.33 18.14 37.52
N GLY A 344 -0.53 16.88 37.06
CA GLY A 344 -1.22 16.55 35.83
C GLY A 344 -0.43 16.89 34.58
N ARG A 345 0.86 17.23 34.67
CA ARG A 345 1.71 17.70 33.58
C ARG A 345 2.92 16.77 33.36
N THR A 346 3.41 16.21 34.46
CA THR A 346 4.63 15.40 34.47
C THR A 346 4.37 13.98 33.99
N ILE A 347 5.16 13.53 33.01
CA ILE A 347 5.07 12.20 32.40
C ILE A 347 6.49 11.69 32.03
N ALA A 348 6.66 10.38 31.88
CA ALA A 348 7.87 9.84 31.27
C ALA A 348 7.81 9.93 29.75
N LEU A 349 8.93 10.30 29.13
CA LEU A 349 9.21 10.08 27.72
C LEU A 349 10.18 8.90 27.59
N THR A 350 9.79 7.92 26.78
CA THR A 350 10.67 6.84 26.38
C THR A 350 11.36 7.23 25.08
N ALA A 351 12.69 7.28 25.09
CA ALA A 351 13.53 7.45 23.91
C ALA A 351 13.96 6.09 23.37
N ASP A 352 13.65 5.81 22.13
CA ASP A 352 14.10 4.63 21.40
C ASP A 352 14.96 5.03 20.21
N ALA A 353 16.13 4.40 20.07
CA ALA A 353 17.02 4.53 18.94
C ALA A 353 17.33 3.16 18.34
N SER A 354 17.30 3.04 17.03
CA SER A 354 17.68 1.82 16.34
C SER A 354 18.34 2.08 15.00
N ASP A 355 19.41 1.30 14.73
CA ASP A 355 19.96 1.12 13.39
C ASP A 355 19.49 -0.22 12.83
N ALA A 356 19.01 -0.22 11.63
CA ALA A 356 18.56 -1.41 10.93
C ALA A 356 19.21 -1.54 9.54
N ARG A 357 19.49 -2.78 9.15
CA ARG A 357 19.93 -3.16 7.80
C ARG A 357 19.10 -4.33 7.34
N MET A 358 18.63 -4.27 6.11
CA MET A 358 17.84 -5.34 5.54
C MET A 358 18.34 -5.69 4.13
N ASN A 359 18.51 -7.01 3.90
CA ASN A 359 18.75 -7.54 2.58
C ASN A 359 17.65 -8.54 2.24
N VAL A 360 17.12 -8.45 1.04
CA VAL A 360 16.08 -9.35 0.53
C VAL A 360 16.42 -9.82 -0.87
N PHE A 361 16.26 -11.11 -1.11
CA PHE A 361 16.20 -11.66 -2.46
C PHE A 361 14.88 -12.40 -2.64
N SER A 362 14.17 -12.12 -3.72
CA SER A 362 12.89 -12.74 -4.06
C SER A 362 12.87 -13.13 -5.53
N THR A 363 12.27 -14.29 -5.84
CA THR A 363 12.02 -14.73 -7.22
C THR A 363 10.67 -15.43 -7.30
N ASP A 364 9.98 -15.28 -8.43
CA ASP A 364 8.71 -15.92 -8.74
C ASP A 364 8.73 -16.37 -10.22
N ASN A 365 8.73 -17.67 -10.43
CA ASN A 365 8.92 -18.26 -11.75
C ASN A 365 7.77 -19.21 -12.05
N ASN A 366 7.17 -19.08 -13.23
CA ASN A 366 6.04 -19.92 -13.60
C ASN A 366 6.00 -20.25 -15.09
N LEU A 367 5.32 -21.37 -15.37
CA LEU A 367 4.93 -21.81 -16.71
C LEU A 367 3.39 -21.77 -16.77
N GLN A 368 2.88 -21.14 -17.80
CA GLN A 368 1.47 -21.15 -18.17
C GLN A 368 1.26 -22.07 -19.37
N PHE A 369 0.24 -22.91 -19.28
CA PHE A 369 -0.19 -23.79 -20.34
C PHE A 369 -1.62 -23.45 -20.73
N ASN A 370 -1.86 -23.13 -21.98
CA ASN A 370 -3.19 -22.91 -22.55
C ASN A 370 -3.56 -24.11 -23.42
N PHE A 371 -4.65 -24.80 -23.10
CA PHE A 371 -5.11 -25.96 -23.86
C PHE A 371 -6.62 -26.14 -23.72
N ALA A 372 -7.21 -26.99 -24.57
CA ALA A 372 -8.64 -27.33 -24.49
C ALA A 372 -8.81 -28.84 -24.27
N THR A 373 -9.80 -29.22 -23.46
CA THR A 373 -10.20 -30.63 -23.22
C THR A 373 -11.60 -30.90 -23.76
N GLY A 374 -11.78 -30.75 -25.08
CA GLY A 374 -13.06 -30.92 -25.77
C GLY A 374 -13.67 -29.60 -26.25
N ALA A 375 -14.84 -29.67 -26.85
CA ALA A 375 -15.49 -28.48 -27.40
C ALA A 375 -15.97 -27.51 -26.29
N GLY A 376 -15.37 -26.33 -26.21
CA GLY A 376 -15.78 -25.27 -25.32
C GLY A 376 -15.32 -25.44 -23.86
N ILE A 377 -14.25 -26.20 -23.60
CA ILE A 377 -13.58 -26.25 -22.31
C ILE A 377 -12.12 -25.84 -22.50
N GLU A 378 -11.78 -24.63 -22.06
CA GLU A 378 -10.46 -24.07 -22.15
C GLU A 378 -9.79 -24.05 -20.77
N HIS A 379 -8.48 -24.30 -20.74
CA HIS A 379 -7.67 -24.31 -19.53
C HIS A 379 -6.54 -23.29 -19.65
N LYS A 380 -6.34 -22.50 -18.58
CA LYS A 380 -5.11 -21.74 -18.31
C LYS A 380 -4.46 -22.32 -17.07
N LEU A 381 -3.64 -23.35 -17.26
CA LEU A 381 -2.92 -24.02 -16.17
C LEU A 381 -1.63 -23.28 -15.88
N LEU A 382 -1.44 -22.83 -14.65
CA LEU A 382 -0.25 -22.16 -14.14
C LEU A 382 0.45 -23.09 -13.13
N VAL A 383 1.73 -23.35 -13.36
CA VAL A 383 2.61 -24.08 -12.41
C VAL A 383 3.78 -23.18 -12.10
N GLY A 384 4.06 -22.98 -10.80
CA GLY A 384 5.12 -22.07 -10.43
C GLY A 384 5.87 -22.47 -9.18
N ILE A 385 7.03 -21.84 -9.03
CA ILE A 385 7.92 -21.92 -7.90
C ILE A 385 8.39 -20.52 -7.53
N ASP A 386 8.30 -20.16 -6.27
CA ASP A 386 8.89 -18.95 -5.76
C ASP A 386 9.84 -19.22 -4.59
N TYR A 387 10.79 -18.32 -4.44
CA TYR A 387 11.73 -18.36 -3.34
C TYR A 387 11.95 -16.94 -2.84
N SER A 388 11.98 -16.77 -1.52
CA SER A 388 12.42 -15.54 -0.88
C SER A 388 13.39 -15.85 0.25
N TRP A 389 14.36 -14.96 0.40
CA TRP A 389 15.26 -14.90 1.52
C TRP A 389 15.36 -13.45 1.99
N ASN A 390 15.23 -13.26 3.29
CA ASN A 390 15.47 -11.96 3.90
C ASN A 390 16.37 -12.10 5.13
N LYS A 391 17.14 -11.06 5.38
CA LYS A 391 17.97 -10.90 6.58
C LYS A 391 17.78 -9.48 7.08
N VAL A 392 17.40 -9.37 8.35
CA VAL A 392 17.28 -8.12 9.08
C VAL A 392 18.32 -8.12 10.20
N ALA A 393 19.06 -7.05 10.32
CA ALA A 393 20.03 -6.85 11.39
C ALA A 393 19.68 -5.52 12.07
N LYS A 394 19.44 -5.54 13.38
CA LYS A 394 19.08 -4.35 14.16
C LYS A 394 19.94 -4.26 15.41
N ARG A 395 20.21 -3.04 15.85
CA ARG A 395 20.77 -2.72 17.17
C ARG A 395 19.97 -1.58 17.77
N TYR A 396 19.96 -1.50 19.07
CA TYR A 396 19.07 -0.61 19.82
C TYR A 396 19.83 0.13 20.91
N ALA A 397 19.32 1.29 21.26
CA ALA A 397 19.61 2.03 22.46
C ALA A 397 18.34 2.76 22.90
N GLY A 398 18.28 3.19 24.16
CA GLY A 398 17.12 3.95 24.64
C GLY A 398 17.17 4.14 26.15
N GLY A 399 16.22 4.90 26.63
CA GLY A 399 16.05 5.19 28.06
C GLY A 399 14.81 6.04 28.28
N ASP A 400 14.50 6.26 29.55
CA ASP A 400 13.35 7.06 29.97
C ASP A 400 13.82 8.34 30.66
N GLU A 401 13.05 9.41 30.49
CA GLU A 401 13.24 10.68 31.18
C GLU A 401 11.90 11.28 31.56
N ILE A 402 11.90 12.11 32.60
CA ILE A 402 10.68 12.71 33.16
C ILE A 402 10.60 14.15 32.70
N VAL A 403 9.49 14.54 32.09
CA VAL A 403 9.27 15.87 31.51
C VAL A 403 7.92 16.45 31.88
N ASP A 404 7.76 17.77 31.75
CA ASP A 404 6.47 18.44 31.63
C ASP A 404 6.01 18.35 30.15
N LEU A 405 4.96 17.57 29.87
CA LEU A 405 4.50 17.35 28.49
C LEU A 405 3.86 18.61 27.86
N TYR A 406 3.46 19.59 28.68
CA TYR A 406 2.86 20.85 28.23
C TYR A 406 3.91 21.95 28.01
N ASP A 407 5.16 21.74 28.45
CA ASP A 407 6.28 22.69 28.29
C ASP A 407 7.58 21.90 28.17
N ILE A 408 7.75 21.20 27.03
CA ILE A 408 8.90 20.34 26.79
C ILE A 408 10.14 21.20 26.51
N ASP A 409 11.19 21.05 27.32
CA ASP A 409 12.51 21.56 26.99
C ASP A 409 13.19 20.61 25.99
N TYR A 410 12.97 20.86 24.69
CA TYR A 410 13.49 20.03 23.60
C TYR A 410 15.04 19.92 23.60
N ASP A 411 15.75 20.94 24.09
CA ASP A 411 17.23 20.93 24.12
C ASP A 411 17.75 20.06 25.27
N ALA A 412 16.99 19.95 26.36
CA ALA A 412 17.37 19.14 27.52
C ALA A 412 17.17 17.63 27.32
N LEU A 413 16.32 17.20 26.33
CA LEU A 413 16.05 15.79 26.10
C LEU A 413 17.35 15.01 25.76
N ALA A 414 17.48 13.81 26.33
CA ALA A 414 18.61 12.93 26.12
C ALA A 414 18.64 12.32 24.71
N THR A 415 19.80 11.95 24.24
CA THR A 415 20.03 11.23 22.98
C THR A 415 20.72 9.91 23.25
N TYR A 416 20.37 8.89 22.47
CA TYR A 416 20.90 7.55 22.62
C TYR A 416 21.42 7.04 21.30
N ASP A 417 22.69 6.56 21.27
CA ASP A 417 23.30 5.99 20.06
C ASP A 417 23.36 4.47 20.17
N PRO A 418 22.79 3.73 19.20
CA PRO A 418 22.93 2.28 19.17
C PRO A 418 24.36 1.83 18.90
N THR A 419 25.11 1.46 19.94
CA THR A 419 26.53 1.06 19.85
C THR A 419 26.77 -0.44 20.00
N GLY A 420 25.75 -1.19 20.38
CA GLY A 420 25.83 -2.64 20.59
C GLY A 420 25.98 -3.46 19.28
N PRO A 421 26.19 -4.77 19.39
CA PRO A 421 26.24 -5.64 18.23
C PRO A 421 24.86 -5.76 17.55
N PHE A 422 24.86 -5.91 16.24
CA PHE A 422 23.63 -6.17 15.50
C PHE A 422 23.05 -7.55 15.85
N ILE A 423 21.80 -7.56 16.30
CA ILE A 423 20.96 -8.75 16.40
C ILE A 423 20.48 -9.08 14.97
N LYS A 424 20.74 -10.31 14.53
CA LYS A 424 20.51 -10.72 13.14
C LYS A 424 19.42 -11.79 13.10
N GLU A 425 18.40 -11.54 12.29
CA GLU A 425 17.36 -12.50 11.98
C GLU A 425 17.31 -12.75 10.47
N SER A 426 17.01 -13.97 10.08
CA SER A 426 16.82 -14.32 8.68
C SER A 426 15.70 -15.31 8.51
N GLN A 427 15.02 -15.21 7.37
CA GLN A 427 13.96 -16.14 6.99
C GLN A 427 14.13 -16.53 5.52
N LYS A 428 13.82 -17.78 5.23
CA LYS A 428 13.77 -18.34 3.87
C LYS A 428 12.42 -18.97 3.67
N GLN A 429 11.85 -18.75 2.49
CA GLN A 429 10.63 -19.41 2.05
C GLN A 429 10.85 -20.03 0.69
N LEU A 430 10.34 -21.23 0.50
CA LEU A 430 10.21 -21.90 -0.78
C LEU A 430 8.75 -22.30 -0.95
N GLY A 431 8.12 -21.85 -2.04
CA GLY A 431 6.74 -22.17 -2.39
C GLY A 431 6.65 -22.85 -3.75
N ILE A 432 5.81 -23.86 -3.87
CA ILE A 432 5.43 -24.50 -5.13
C ILE A 432 3.92 -24.39 -5.25
N TYR A 433 3.42 -23.93 -6.37
CA TYR A 433 2.00 -23.71 -6.59
C TYR A 433 1.55 -24.19 -7.96
N VAL A 434 0.27 -24.57 -8.00
CA VAL A 434 -0.44 -24.90 -9.24
C VAL A 434 -1.82 -24.25 -9.19
N GLN A 435 -2.26 -23.72 -10.31
CA GLN A 435 -3.60 -23.18 -10.48
C GLN A 435 -4.11 -23.51 -11.88
N ASP A 436 -5.35 -23.96 -11.97
CA ASP A 436 -6.06 -24.09 -13.24
C ASP A 436 -7.27 -23.16 -13.27
N GLN A 437 -7.37 -22.40 -14.32
CA GLN A 437 -8.53 -21.59 -14.65
C GLN A 437 -9.22 -22.25 -15.83
N ILE A 438 -10.38 -22.85 -15.55
CA ILE A 438 -11.15 -23.64 -16.50
C ILE A 438 -12.31 -22.77 -16.97
N ARG A 439 -12.43 -22.55 -18.27
CA ARG A 439 -13.48 -21.78 -18.89
C ARG A 439 -14.42 -22.69 -19.69
N PHE A 440 -15.70 -22.62 -19.41
CA PHE A 440 -16.73 -23.38 -20.06
C PHE A 440 -17.57 -22.49 -20.99
N ARG A 441 -17.47 -22.72 -22.31
CA ARG A 441 -18.27 -22.05 -23.35
C ARG A 441 -18.33 -20.53 -23.18
N ASP A 442 -17.23 -19.91 -22.79
CA ASP A 442 -17.07 -18.46 -22.56
C ASP A 442 -18.03 -17.83 -21.54
N ARG A 443 -18.72 -18.66 -20.73
CA ARG A 443 -19.73 -18.17 -19.77
C ARG A 443 -19.43 -18.48 -18.32
N VAL A 444 -18.76 -19.59 -18.05
CA VAL A 444 -18.46 -20.01 -16.68
C VAL A 444 -16.98 -20.21 -16.53
N SER A 445 -16.38 -19.56 -15.54
CA SER A 445 -15.00 -19.78 -15.15
C SER A 445 -14.93 -20.45 -13.78
N VAL A 446 -14.11 -21.50 -13.67
CA VAL A 446 -13.79 -22.17 -12.41
C VAL A 446 -12.29 -22.00 -12.17
N VAL A 447 -11.89 -21.52 -11.00
CA VAL A 447 -10.50 -21.39 -10.60
C VAL A 447 -10.23 -22.36 -9.47
N LEU A 448 -9.25 -23.25 -9.66
CA LEU A 448 -8.78 -24.17 -8.63
C LEU A 448 -7.29 -23.96 -8.43
N GLY A 449 -6.83 -23.91 -7.19
CA GLY A 449 -5.43 -23.71 -6.90
C GLY A 449 -5.00 -24.39 -5.60
N ALA A 450 -3.75 -24.84 -5.59
CA ALA A 450 -3.10 -25.42 -4.42
C ALA A 450 -1.65 -24.93 -4.35
N ARG A 451 -1.15 -24.76 -3.13
CA ARG A 451 0.22 -24.35 -2.86
C ARG A 451 0.78 -25.06 -1.66
N ARG A 452 2.06 -25.39 -1.72
CA ARG A 452 2.85 -25.91 -0.60
C ARG A 452 4.01 -24.97 -0.32
N ASP A 453 4.10 -24.50 0.93
CA ASP A 453 5.18 -23.66 1.43
C ASP A 453 6.04 -24.39 2.47
N ARG A 454 7.34 -24.07 2.44
CA ARG A 454 8.28 -24.36 3.52
C ARG A 454 8.97 -23.08 3.93
N VAL A 455 8.86 -22.72 5.20
CA VAL A 455 9.51 -21.55 5.78
C VAL A 455 10.50 -21.99 6.85
N THR A 456 11.69 -21.40 6.85
CA THR A 456 12.73 -21.61 7.87
C THR A 456 13.28 -20.29 8.35
N GLY A 457 13.42 -20.12 9.65
CA GLY A 457 13.97 -18.94 10.31
C GLY A 457 15.25 -19.22 11.07
N SER A 458 16.06 -18.18 11.30
CA SER A 458 17.33 -18.29 12.09
C SER A 458 17.09 -18.67 13.54
N SER A 459 15.91 -18.39 14.10
CA SER A 459 15.48 -18.80 15.45
C SER A 459 15.15 -20.30 15.58
N GLY A 460 15.40 -21.09 14.52
CA GLY A 460 15.03 -22.52 14.47
C GLY A 460 13.60 -22.78 14.01
N GLN A 461 12.85 -21.74 13.61
CA GLN A 461 11.51 -21.86 13.06
C GLN A 461 11.50 -22.75 11.80
N LYS A 462 10.57 -23.68 11.72
CA LYS A 462 10.35 -24.57 10.56
C LYS A 462 8.85 -24.77 10.38
N ASP A 463 8.27 -24.00 9.49
CA ASP A 463 6.85 -24.08 9.17
C ASP A 463 6.63 -24.70 7.79
N ASN A 464 5.60 -25.53 7.70
CA ASN A 464 5.11 -26.04 6.43
C ASN A 464 3.60 -25.78 6.36
N ALA A 465 3.15 -25.25 5.25
CA ALA A 465 1.74 -24.99 5.00
C ALA A 465 1.31 -25.54 3.64
N THR A 466 0.08 -25.98 3.57
CA THR A 466 -0.61 -26.20 2.29
C THR A 466 -1.85 -25.34 2.31
N THR A 467 -2.05 -24.55 1.27
CA THR A 467 -3.19 -23.66 1.11
C THR A 467 -3.92 -23.97 -0.18
N PHE A 468 -5.25 -23.80 -0.15
CA PHE A 468 -6.14 -24.06 -1.28
C PHE A 468 -6.95 -22.82 -1.64
N ARG A 469 -7.33 -22.72 -2.91
CA ARG A 469 -8.38 -21.84 -3.40
C ARG A 469 -9.27 -22.55 -4.37
N ALA A 470 -10.55 -22.20 -4.33
CA ALA A 470 -11.54 -22.64 -5.29
C ALA A 470 -12.53 -21.51 -5.52
N GLY A 471 -12.94 -21.31 -6.75
CA GLY A 471 -13.94 -20.29 -7.07
C GLY A 471 -14.64 -20.60 -8.38
N ILE A 472 -15.85 -20.10 -8.47
CA ILE A 472 -16.69 -20.20 -9.67
C ILE A 472 -17.34 -18.84 -9.92
N ILE A 473 -17.39 -18.44 -11.16
CA ILE A 473 -18.14 -17.27 -11.66
C ILE A 473 -18.81 -17.64 -12.97
N GLY A 474 -20.01 -17.16 -13.19
CA GLY A 474 -20.72 -17.45 -14.42
C GLY A 474 -21.60 -16.30 -14.88
N GLU A 475 -21.55 -15.98 -16.16
CA GLU A 475 -22.43 -15.00 -16.78
C GLU A 475 -23.82 -15.60 -17.01
N ILE A 476 -24.84 -15.02 -16.38
CA ILE A 476 -26.25 -15.47 -16.49
C ILE A 476 -27.10 -14.58 -17.40
N GLY A 477 -26.50 -13.56 -18.03
CA GLY A 477 -27.15 -12.63 -18.94
C GLY A 477 -27.35 -11.23 -18.36
N ALA A 478 -27.65 -10.25 -19.21
CA ALA A 478 -27.80 -8.83 -18.87
C ALA A 478 -26.59 -8.24 -18.12
N GLY A 479 -25.39 -8.79 -18.34
CA GLY A 479 -24.14 -8.36 -17.68
C GLY A 479 -23.98 -8.83 -16.23
N PHE A 480 -24.83 -9.73 -15.72
CA PHE A 480 -24.72 -10.28 -14.37
C PHE A 480 -23.81 -11.51 -14.33
N SER A 481 -22.84 -11.51 -13.45
CA SER A 481 -21.91 -12.61 -13.20
C SER A 481 -21.84 -12.91 -11.69
N PRO A 482 -22.74 -13.76 -11.15
CA PRO A 482 -22.64 -14.26 -9.79
C PRO A 482 -21.39 -15.12 -9.61
N PHE A 483 -20.79 -15.02 -8.43
CA PHE A 483 -19.60 -15.78 -8.08
C PHE A 483 -19.64 -16.30 -6.65
N PHE A 484 -18.87 -17.36 -6.42
CA PHE A 484 -18.54 -17.88 -5.10
C PHE A 484 -17.07 -18.25 -5.05
N SER A 485 -16.40 -17.99 -3.93
CA SER A 485 -15.01 -18.41 -3.71
C SER A 485 -14.73 -18.87 -2.30
N TYR A 486 -13.79 -19.79 -2.20
CA TYR A 486 -13.11 -20.24 -1.00
C TYR A 486 -11.62 -19.98 -1.14
N THR A 487 -11.00 -19.34 -0.15
CA THR A 487 -9.57 -19.04 -0.16
C THR A 487 -8.95 -19.22 1.21
N GLU A 488 -7.67 -19.62 1.23
CA GLU A 488 -6.88 -19.78 2.42
C GLU A 488 -5.64 -18.91 2.41
N SER A 489 -5.13 -18.57 3.60
CA SER A 489 -3.86 -17.91 3.80
C SER A 489 -3.06 -18.50 4.94
N PHE A 490 -1.78 -18.26 4.87
CA PHE A 490 -0.76 -18.68 5.80
C PHE A 490 0.27 -17.55 5.96
N LEU A 491 0.52 -17.15 7.20
CA LEU A 491 1.51 -16.11 7.55
C LEU A 491 2.39 -16.65 8.69
N PRO A 492 3.67 -17.00 8.44
CA PRO A 492 4.61 -17.37 9.49
C PRO A 492 4.84 -16.23 10.46
N VAL A 493 4.89 -16.53 11.72
CA VAL A 493 5.20 -15.58 12.81
C VAL A 493 6.56 -15.94 13.39
N ALA A 494 7.49 -15.01 13.35
CA ALA A 494 8.80 -15.20 13.97
C ALA A 494 8.70 -15.01 15.49
N GLY A 495 9.59 -15.71 16.24
CA GLY A 495 9.68 -15.60 17.68
C GLY A 495 9.04 -16.74 18.45
N ARG A 496 8.91 -16.54 19.75
CA ARG A 496 8.39 -17.52 20.74
C ARG A 496 7.41 -16.81 21.67
N ILE A 497 6.53 -17.59 22.25
CA ILE A 497 5.61 -17.09 23.30
C ILE A 497 6.47 -16.53 24.44
N ASP A 498 6.26 -15.29 24.78
CA ASP A 498 6.84 -14.63 25.94
C ASP A 498 5.90 -14.88 27.14
N ASN A 499 6.43 -15.48 28.19
CA ASN A 499 5.63 -15.81 29.39
C ASN A 499 5.45 -14.62 30.34
N GLY A 500 6.08 -13.45 30.03
CA GLY A 500 5.98 -12.24 30.86
C GLY A 500 6.87 -12.24 32.11
N ASP A 501 7.62 -13.31 32.35
CA ASP A 501 8.55 -13.48 33.48
C ASP A 501 10.02 -13.52 33.05
N GLY A 502 10.30 -13.15 31.78
CA GLY A 502 11.61 -13.22 31.15
C GLY A 502 11.94 -14.59 30.55
N SER A 503 11.06 -15.56 30.67
CA SER A 503 11.19 -16.86 30.02
C SER A 503 10.38 -16.93 28.69
N PHE A 504 10.79 -17.84 27.80
CA PHE A 504 10.11 -18.06 26.52
C PHE A 504 9.53 -19.45 26.43
N GLY A 505 8.27 -19.52 25.99
CA GLY A 505 7.54 -20.77 25.72
C GLY A 505 7.85 -21.34 24.33
N ASP A 506 6.87 -22.00 23.71
CA ASP A 506 6.97 -22.59 22.40
C ASP A 506 7.17 -21.55 21.29
N PRO A 507 7.79 -21.92 20.15
CA PRO A 507 7.77 -21.09 18.95
C PRO A 507 6.34 -20.77 18.53
N TYR A 508 6.12 -19.55 18.01
CA TYR A 508 4.83 -19.20 17.46
C TYR A 508 4.44 -20.13 16.31
N ARG A 509 3.15 -20.48 16.28
CA ARG A 509 2.55 -21.17 15.14
C ARG A 509 2.24 -20.15 14.04
N PRO A 510 2.21 -20.55 12.78
CA PRO A 510 1.73 -19.68 11.72
C PRO A 510 0.29 -19.21 11.97
N GLN A 511 0.04 -17.95 11.69
CA GLN A 511 -1.33 -17.47 11.55
C GLN A 511 -1.94 -18.07 10.29
N THR A 512 -3.20 -18.48 10.37
CA THR A 512 -3.93 -19.04 9.23
C THR A 512 -5.26 -18.33 9.05
N GLY A 513 -5.66 -18.15 7.81
CA GLY A 513 -6.94 -17.55 7.47
C GLY A 513 -7.74 -18.40 6.50
N THR A 514 -9.06 -18.41 6.66
CA THR A 514 -9.98 -18.98 5.69
C THR A 514 -11.08 -18.00 5.38
N GLN A 515 -11.47 -17.89 4.11
CA GLN A 515 -12.55 -17.04 3.66
C GLN A 515 -13.53 -17.79 2.79
N TYR A 516 -14.80 -17.55 3.03
CA TYR A 516 -15.91 -17.81 2.12
C TYR A 516 -16.46 -16.49 1.63
N GLU A 517 -16.66 -16.38 0.33
CA GLU A 517 -17.12 -15.18 -0.32
C GLU A 517 -18.16 -15.52 -1.40
N ALA A 518 -19.24 -14.76 -1.45
CA ALA A 518 -20.25 -14.84 -2.48
C ALA A 518 -20.63 -13.44 -2.93
N GLY A 519 -20.83 -13.26 -4.22
CA GLY A 519 -21.15 -11.94 -4.75
C GLY A 519 -21.67 -11.98 -6.17
N VAL A 520 -21.87 -10.79 -6.71
CA VAL A 520 -22.26 -10.58 -8.10
C VAL A 520 -21.48 -9.42 -8.68
N LYS A 521 -20.96 -9.59 -9.89
CA LYS A 521 -20.47 -8.51 -10.74
C LYS A 521 -21.53 -8.22 -11.78
N TRP A 522 -21.79 -6.93 -11.97
CA TRP A 522 -22.78 -6.46 -12.93
C TRP A 522 -22.16 -5.42 -13.83
N GLN A 523 -22.04 -5.75 -15.11
CA GLN A 523 -21.51 -4.89 -16.16
C GLN A 523 -22.56 -4.73 -17.27
N PRO A 524 -23.57 -3.86 -17.08
CA PRO A 524 -24.64 -3.64 -18.07
C PRO A 524 -24.11 -2.96 -19.34
N THR A 525 -23.03 -2.21 -19.23
CA THR A 525 -22.34 -1.53 -20.34
C THR A 525 -20.82 -1.62 -20.11
N PRO A 526 -20.01 -1.46 -21.15
CA PRO A 526 -18.53 -1.43 -20.99
C PRO A 526 -18.02 -0.40 -19.97
N ASN A 527 -18.77 0.69 -19.79
CA ASN A 527 -18.41 1.82 -18.95
C ASN A 527 -19.04 1.77 -17.53
N THR A 528 -19.67 0.65 -17.15
CA THR A 528 -20.29 0.49 -15.83
C THR A 528 -19.91 -0.84 -15.23
N LEU A 529 -19.30 -0.82 -14.04
CA LEU A 529 -19.04 -2.03 -13.27
C LEU A 529 -19.53 -1.84 -11.84
N VAL A 530 -20.43 -2.72 -11.40
CA VAL A 530 -20.87 -2.79 -10.01
C VAL A 530 -20.51 -4.17 -9.46
N THR A 531 -19.87 -4.20 -8.30
CA THR A 531 -19.57 -5.45 -7.58
C THR A 531 -20.20 -5.38 -6.20
N ALA A 532 -21.01 -6.36 -5.87
CA ALA A 532 -21.57 -6.55 -4.53
C ALA A 532 -21.11 -7.90 -3.99
N THR A 533 -20.60 -7.90 -2.77
CA THR A 533 -19.91 -9.06 -2.17
C THR A 533 -20.27 -9.20 -0.72
N ALA A 534 -20.57 -10.42 -0.27
CA ALA A 534 -20.66 -10.79 1.15
C ALA A 534 -19.55 -11.79 1.48
N PHE A 535 -18.93 -11.63 2.66
CA PHE A 535 -17.80 -12.46 3.05
C PHE A 535 -17.85 -12.87 4.52
N LYS A 536 -17.17 -13.98 4.81
CA LYS A 536 -16.84 -14.45 6.16
C LYS A 536 -15.40 -14.90 6.19
N ILE A 537 -14.59 -14.25 7.05
CA ILE A 537 -13.18 -14.56 7.26
C ILE A 537 -13.01 -15.11 8.68
N LYS A 538 -12.20 -16.15 8.83
CA LYS A 538 -11.79 -16.72 10.09
C LYS A 538 -10.26 -16.71 10.16
N GLU A 539 -9.71 -16.01 11.14
CA GLU A 539 -8.28 -16.00 11.46
C GLU A 539 -8.02 -16.85 12.70
N ARG A 540 -6.89 -17.57 12.71
CA ARG A 540 -6.43 -18.38 13.84
C ARG A 540 -4.96 -18.10 14.14
N ASN A 541 -4.56 -18.41 15.39
CA ASN A 541 -3.18 -18.32 15.87
C ASN A 541 -2.63 -16.86 15.82
N ARG A 542 -3.48 -15.87 16.07
CA ARG A 542 -3.02 -14.49 16.21
C ARG A 542 -2.20 -14.33 17.48
N VAL A 543 -1.08 -13.60 17.42
CA VAL A 543 -0.32 -13.21 18.61
C VAL A 543 -1.05 -12.08 19.31
N LEU A 544 -1.28 -12.25 20.60
CA LEU A 544 -1.90 -11.26 21.47
C LEU A 544 -0.91 -10.89 22.57
N TYR A 545 -0.78 -9.59 22.84
CA TYR A 545 -0.03 -9.08 23.99
C TYR A 545 -0.94 -9.05 25.20
N LEU A 546 -0.43 -9.54 26.33
CA LEU A 546 -1.19 -9.64 27.59
C LEU A 546 -0.97 -8.38 28.43
N ALA A 547 -2.00 -7.90 29.10
CA ALA A 547 -1.90 -6.74 30.00
C ALA A 547 -0.94 -6.98 31.19
N ALA A 548 -0.78 -8.22 31.61
CA ALA A 548 0.16 -8.63 32.66
C ALA A 548 1.61 -8.80 32.15
N GLY A 549 1.89 -8.44 30.91
CA GLY A 549 3.14 -8.72 30.23
C GLY A 549 3.14 -10.08 29.54
N GLY A 550 4.00 -10.22 28.50
CA GLY A 550 4.12 -11.42 27.71
C GLY A 550 3.13 -11.51 26.54
N THR A 551 3.11 -12.68 25.90
CA THR A 551 2.30 -12.92 24.70
C THR A 551 1.59 -14.29 24.76
N THR A 552 0.52 -14.41 24.00
CA THR A 552 -0.17 -15.69 23.77
C THR A 552 -0.56 -15.82 22.30
N GLN A 553 -0.75 -17.04 21.84
CA GLN A 553 -1.33 -17.35 20.52
C GLN A 553 -2.63 -18.13 20.71
N SER A 554 -3.59 -17.52 21.31
CA SER A 554 -4.92 -18.07 21.48
C SER A 554 -5.94 -17.16 20.82
N GLY A 555 -6.94 -17.76 20.24
CA GLY A 555 -8.11 -17.05 19.78
C GLY A 555 -8.32 -17.09 18.28
N GLU A 556 -9.58 -17.04 17.94
CA GLU A 556 -10.08 -16.90 16.60
C GLU A 556 -10.61 -15.48 16.43
N LEU A 557 -10.22 -14.84 15.36
CA LEU A 557 -10.86 -13.63 14.91
C LEU A 557 -11.82 -13.97 13.77
N ASN A 558 -13.08 -13.60 13.96
CA ASN A 558 -14.11 -13.77 12.95
C ASN A 558 -14.54 -12.42 12.40
N THR A 559 -14.36 -12.21 11.09
CA THR A 559 -14.85 -11.05 10.38
C THR A 559 -15.97 -11.45 9.45
N LYS A 560 -17.10 -10.73 9.49
CA LYS A 560 -18.21 -10.87 8.55
C LYS A 560 -18.59 -9.50 8.02
N GLY A 561 -18.91 -9.45 6.74
CA GLY A 561 -19.27 -8.17 6.16
C GLY A 561 -19.83 -8.29 4.76
N PHE A 562 -20.13 -7.13 4.21
CA PHE A 562 -20.45 -6.98 2.81
C PHE A 562 -19.88 -5.67 2.26
N GLU A 563 -19.66 -5.66 0.96
CA GLU A 563 -19.08 -4.54 0.22
C GLU A 563 -19.89 -4.29 -1.03
N ILE A 564 -20.02 -3.03 -1.40
CA ILE A 564 -20.56 -2.61 -2.70
C ILE A 564 -19.57 -1.62 -3.28
N GLU A 565 -19.18 -1.85 -4.52
CA GLU A 565 -18.30 -1.00 -5.28
C GLU A 565 -18.93 -0.73 -6.65
N ALA A 566 -19.02 0.52 -7.05
CA ALA A 566 -19.52 0.93 -8.35
C ALA A 566 -18.52 1.89 -9.00
N SER A 567 -18.22 1.64 -10.26
CA SER A 567 -17.50 2.56 -11.15
C SER A 567 -18.34 2.77 -12.41
N HIS A 568 -18.44 4.02 -12.84
CA HIS A 568 -19.23 4.39 -13.99
C HIS A 568 -18.62 5.61 -14.69
N THR A 569 -18.45 5.49 -16.01
CA THR A 569 -18.04 6.60 -16.87
C THR A 569 -19.22 6.98 -17.78
N LEU A 570 -19.74 8.18 -17.59
CA LEU A 570 -20.84 8.75 -18.37
C LEU A 570 -20.33 9.50 -19.61
N PRO A 571 -21.15 9.64 -20.65
CA PRO A 571 -20.85 10.55 -21.75
C PRO A 571 -20.57 11.96 -21.24
N GLY A 572 -19.58 12.64 -21.85
CA GLY A 572 -19.14 13.97 -21.41
C GLY A 572 -18.05 13.91 -20.31
N HIS A 573 -17.29 12.83 -20.28
CA HIS A 573 -16.16 12.62 -19.38
C HIS A 573 -16.51 12.85 -17.90
N PHE A 574 -17.65 12.30 -17.48
CA PHE A 574 -18.07 12.26 -16.09
C PHE A 574 -17.80 10.89 -15.50
N GLU A 575 -16.94 10.81 -14.52
CA GLU A 575 -16.59 9.60 -13.81
C GLU A 575 -17.21 9.59 -12.42
N LEU A 576 -17.66 8.42 -11.99
CA LEU A 576 -18.23 8.20 -10.68
C LEU A 576 -17.66 6.93 -10.06
N LEU A 577 -17.12 7.03 -8.87
CA LEU A 577 -16.70 5.92 -8.02
C LEU A 577 -17.49 5.99 -6.73
N ALA A 578 -18.22 4.95 -6.39
CA ALA A 578 -18.98 4.86 -5.15
C ALA A 578 -18.68 3.55 -4.44
N ASN A 579 -18.32 3.63 -3.17
CA ASN A 579 -17.88 2.48 -2.39
C ASN A 579 -18.53 2.49 -1.02
N TYR A 580 -18.94 1.32 -0.56
CA TYR A 580 -19.40 1.10 0.79
C TYR A 580 -18.92 -0.26 1.29
N GLY A 581 -18.43 -0.30 2.51
CA GLY A 581 -18.03 -1.51 3.22
C GLY A 581 -18.62 -1.57 4.61
N TYR A 582 -19.16 -2.71 4.98
CA TYR A 582 -19.53 -3.06 6.33
C TYR A 582 -18.72 -4.26 6.79
N SER A 583 -17.98 -4.13 7.90
CA SER A 583 -17.21 -5.21 8.50
C SER A 583 -17.45 -5.30 9.99
N LYS A 584 -17.80 -6.48 10.48
CA LYS A 584 -17.96 -6.76 11.89
C LYS A 584 -16.95 -7.78 12.34
N LEU A 585 -16.00 -7.32 13.16
CA LEU A 585 -14.96 -8.14 13.77
C LEU A 585 -15.45 -8.64 15.12
N ARG A 586 -15.11 -9.91 15.44
CA ARG A 586 -15.34 -10.52 16.75
C ARG A 586 -14.12 -11.35 17.11
N SER A 587 -13.49 -11.01 18.23
CA SER A 587 -12.52 -11.85 18.91
C SER A 587 -13.20 -12.68 19.98
N GLU A 588 -12.73 -13.90 20.26
CA GLU A 588 -13.23 -14.72 21.38
C GLU A 588 -12.77 -14.16 22.74
N THR A 589 -11.66 -13.43 22.76
CA THR A 589 -11.03 -12.91 23.99
C THR A 589 -11.40 -11.47 24.31
N ASN A 590 -12.28 -10.82 23.56
CA ASN A 590 -12.64 -9.40 23.69
C ASN A 590 -11.46 -8.40 23.68
N THR A 591 -10.25 -8.83 23.36
CA THR A 591 -9.08 -7.96 23.30
C THR A 591 -8.91 -7.35 21.91
N SER A 592 -9.15 -6.07 21.83
CA SER A 592 -8.49 -5.01 21.06
C SER A 592 -8.18 -5.21 19.55
N LEU A 593 -9.18 -5.54 18.73
CA LEU A 593 -9.19 -5.16 17.33
C LEU A 593 -10.32 -4.16 17.02
N ASP A 594 -10.83 -3.57 18.04
CA ASP A 594 -12.03 -2.73 18.03
C ASP A 594 -11.79 -1.30 17.52
N TYR A 595 -10.54 -0.91 17.20
CA TYR A 595 -10.28 0.39 16.59
C TYR A 595 -10.77 0.49 15.14
N MET A 596 -11.24 -0.60 14.57
CA MET A 596 -11.75 -0.63 13.20
C MET A 596 -13.20 -0.16 13.12
N PRO A 597 -13.52 0.83 12.28
CA PRO A 597 -14.90 1.25 12.06
C PRO A 597 -15.66 0.16 11.33
N ARG A 598 -16.93 -0.04 11.72
CA ARG A 598 -17.80 -1.02 11.05
C ARG A 598 -18.25 -0.57 9.67
N HIS A 599 -18.37 0.72 9.46
CA HIS A 599 -18.88 1.33 8.24
C HIS A 599 -17.81 2.23 7.65
N ILE A 600 -17.48 1.99 6.39
CA ILE A 600 -16.60 2.84 5.59
C ILE A 600 -17.33 3.11 4.27
N ALA A 601 -17.42 4.37 3.86
CA ALA A 601 -18.01 4.74 2.59
C ALA A 601 -17.16 5.80 1.91
N SER A 602 -17.11 5.77 0.59
CA SER A 602 -16.45 6.81 -0.20
C SER A 602 -17.18 7.05 -1.51
N LEU A 603 -17.15 8.29 -1.93
CA LEU A 603 -17.65 8.75 -3.21
C LEU A 603 -16.60 9.66 -3.84
N TRP A 604 -16.23 9.41 -5.08
CA TRP A 604 -15.38 10.30 -5.87
C TRP A 604 -16.01 10.51 -7.23
N SER A 605 -16.00 11.73 -7.70
CA SER A 605 -16.49 12.07 -9.02
C SER A 605 -15.62 13.11 -9.68
N THR A 606 -15.38 12.96 -10.99
CA THR A 606 -14.73 13.96 -11.82
C THR A 606 -15.57 14.26 -13.04
N ARG A 607 -15.44 15.48 -13.56
CA ARG A 607 -16.02 15.89 -14.84
C ARG A 607 -15.04 16.78 -15.58
N THR A 608 -14.83 16.50 -16.85
CA THR A 608 -14.01 17.30 -17.76
C THR A 608 -14.89 18.12 -18.68
N PHE A 609 -14.58 19.40 -18.81
CA PHE A 609 -15.25 20.39 -19.64
C PHE A 609 -14.28 20.87 -20.70
N GLY A 610 -14.67 20.82 -21.97
CA GLY A 610 -13.93 21.50 -23.02
C GLY A 610 -14.09 23.02 -22.89
N LEU A 611 -12.97 23.73 -22.97
CA LEU A 611 -12.92 25.19 -23.01
C LEU A 611 -12.55 25.68 -24.44
N VAL A 612 -12.31 26.96 -24.61
CA VAL A 612 -11.79 27.51 -25.85
C VAL A 612 -10.35 27.07 -26.10
N ASP A 613 -9.92 27.06 -27.36
CA ASP A 613 -8.54 26.78 -27.79
C ASP A 613 -8.00 25.40 -27.28
N GLU A 614 -8.84 24.36 -27.35
CA GLU A 614 -8.52 23.00 -26.96
C GLU A 614 -8.16 22.80 -25.44
N ALA A 615 -8.30 23.86 -24.64
CA ALA A 615 -8.11 23.75 -23.20
C ALA A 615 -9.22 22.91 -22.57
N GLN A 616 -8.87 22.14 -21.55
CA GLN A 616 -9.80 21.31 -20.80
C GLN A 616 -9.74 21.68 -19.32
N LEU A 617 -10.91 21.73 -18.69
CA LEU A 617 -11.05 21.91 -17.24
C LEU A 617 -11.63 20.64 -16.63
N ARG A 618 -10.87 19.94 -15.82
CA ARG A 618 -11.31 18.79 -15.01
C ARG A 618 -11.57 19.24 -13.57
N LEU A 619 -12.79 19.04 -13.11
CA LEU A 619 -13.17 19.28 -11.72
C LEU A 619 -13.47 17.95 -11.05
N GLY A 620 -12.99 17.78 -9.82
CA GLY A 620 -13.20 16.59 -9.04
C GLY A 620 -13.62 16.91 -7.60
N ALA A 621 -14.45 16.04 -7.03
CA ALA A 621 -14.81 16.12 -5.62
C ALA A 621 -15.00 14.71 -5.05
N GLY A 622 -14.58 14.54 -3.80
CA GLY A 622 -14.69 13.28 -3.08
C GLY A 622 -15.10 13.45 -1.64
N VAL A 623 -15.77 12.43 -1.13
CA VAL A 623 -16.16 12.31 0.28
C VAL A 623 -15.73 10.95 0.80
N VAL A 624 -15.10 10.93 1.96
CA VAL A 624 -14.73 9.70 2.68
C VAL A 624 -15.36 9.74 4.05
N TYR A 625 -16.18 8.75 4.36
CA TYR A 625 -16.80 8.54 5.66
C TYR A 625 -16.20 7.31 6.34
N SER A 626 -15.82 7.46 7.60
CA SER A 626 -15.40 6.37 8.47
C SER A 626 -16.29 6.41 9.72
N GLY A 627 -16.98 5.32 10.01
CA GLY A 627 -17.86 5.19 11.17
C GLY A 627 -17.08 5.25 12.48
N LYS A 628 -17.80 5.29 13.60
CA LYS A 628 -17.18 5.20 14.92
C LYS A 628 -16.47 3.86 15.10
N SER A 629 -15.35 3.89 15.82
CA SER A 629 -14.64 2.71 16.28
C SER A 629 -14.58 2.64 17.80
N VAL A 630 -14.33 1.44 18.34
CA VAL A 630 -14.24 1.21 19.78
C VAL A 630 -12.95 0.45 20.05
N SER A 631 -12.19 0.90 21.02
CA SER A 631 -11.06 0.15 21.57
C SER A 631 -11.35 -0.20 23.01
N THR A 632 -11.19 -1.46 23.38
CA THR A 632 -11.56 -1.97 24.70
C THR A 632 -10.37 -2.71 25.33
N SER A 633 -10.12 -2.45 26.59
CA SER A 633 -9.26 -3.22 27.48
C SER A 633 -10.04 -3.66 28.72
N ASP A 634 -9.37 -4.37 29.62
CA ASP A 634 -10.00 -4.84 30.87
C ASP A 634 -10.42 -3.69 31.81
N ILE A 635 -9.82 -2.51 31.65
CA ILE A 635 -10.03 -1.37 32.54
C ILE A 635 -10.98 -0.30 31.98
N TRP A 636 -11.12 -0.16 30.67
CA TRP A 636 -12.00 0.82 30.04
C TRP A 636 -12.29 0.55 28.57
N SER A 637 -13.22 1.33 28.00
CA SER A 637 -13.50 1.36 26.56
C SER A 637 -13.47 2.79 26.06
N ILE A 638 -12.83 2.99 24.92
CA ILE A 638 -12.70 4.28 24.24
C ILE A 638 -13.47 4.22 22.92
N VAL A 639 -14.33 5.19 22.69
CA VAL A 639 -15.08 5.35 21.46
C VAL A 639 -14.48 6.50 20.67
N THR A 640 -13.80 6.21 19.57
CA THR A 640 -13.38 7.21 18.59
C THR A 640 -14.59 7.57 17.71
N PRO A 641 -15.01 8.86 17.63
CA PRO A 641 -16.15 9.28 16.83
C PRO A 641 -15.98 8.99 15.34
N SER A 642 -17.11 8.95 14.62
CA SER A 642 -17.11 8.92 13.15
C SER A 642 -16.52 10.20 12.58
N ARG A 643 -15.93 10.10 11.40
CA ARG A 643 -15.36 11.22 10.65
C ARG A 643 -15.82 11.22 9.22
N THR A 644 -15.90 12.43 8.64
CA THR A 644 -16.11 12.65 7.21
C THR A 644 -15.08 13.65 6.72
N THR A 645 -14.37 13.33 5.66
CA THR A 645 -13.45 14.25 4.98
C THR A 645 -13.94 14.50 3.56
N VAL A 646 -13.66 15.67 3.05
CA VAL A 646 -13.98 16.09 1.69
C VAL A 646 -12.69 16.41 0.97
N ASP A 647 -12.52 15.89 -0.24
CA ASP A 647 -11.36 16.15 -1.09
C ASP A 647 -11.83 16.83 -2.37
N ALA A 648 -10.96 17.58 -3.03
CA ALA A 648 -11.29 18.30 -4.26
C ALA A 648 -10.10 18.35 -5.24
N LEU A 649 -10.42 18.42 -6.53
CA LEU A 649 -9.51 18.63 -7.63
C LEU A 649 -10.03 19.76 -8.52
N ALA A 650 -9.13 20.64 -8.94
CA ALA A 650 -9.34 21.53 -10.08
C ALA A 650 -8.09 21.45 -10.97
N GLU A 651 -8.25 21.04 -12.21
CA GLU A 651 -7.15 20.85 -13.16
C GLU A 651 -7.50 21.52 -14.48
N ILE A 652 -6.59 22.31 -15.03
CA ILE A 652 -6.67 22.83 -16.38
C ILE A 652 -5.51 22.30 -17.18
N SER A 653 -5.78 21.79 -18.37
CA SER A 653 -4.78 21.35 -19.34
C SER A 653 -4.99 22.08 -20.66
N TRP A 654 -3.89 22.56 -21.27
CA TRP A 654 -3.89 23.21 -22.58
C TRP A 654 -2.58 22.92 -23.29
N ASN A 655 -2.65 22.46 -24.51
CA ASN A 655 -1.49 21.95 -25.24
C ASN A 655 -0.72 20.93 -24.37
N ASN A 656 0.56 21.22 -24.13
CA ASN A 656 1.48 20.38 -23.34
C ASN A 656 1.50 20.75 -21.85
N TRP A 657 0.77 21.78 -21.42
CA TRP A 657 0.78 22.26 -20.04
C TRP A 657 -0.40 21.71 -19.22
N ARG A 658 -0.15 21.49 -17.96
CA ARG A 658 -1.13 21.09 -16.96
C ARG A 658 -0.94 21.91 -15.69
N LEU A 659 -2.01 22.49 -15.18
CA LEU A 659 -2.05 23.13 -13.86
C LEU A 659 -3.14 22.46 -13.04
N ALA A 660 -2.77 21.85 -11.92
CA ALA A 660 -3.72 21.17 -11.03
C ALA A 660 -3.62 21.71 -9.61
N ILE A 661 -4.75 21.76 -8.91
CA ILE A 661 -4.85 22.05 -7.49
C ILE A 661 -5.61 20.88 -6.86
N ASN A 662 -4.97 20.15 -5.95
CA ASN A 662 -5.57 19.13 -5.14
C ASN A 662 -5.72 19.62 -3.71
N ALA A 663 -6.85 19.34 -3.08
CA ALA A 663 -7.09 19.59 -1.67
C ALA A 663 -7.62 18.33 -1.00
N THR A 664 -6.94 17.81 0.02
CA THR A 664 -7.44 16.73 0.86
C THR A 664 -7.88 17.29 2.22
N ASN A 665 -8.95 16.72 2.80
CA ASN A 665 -9.62 17.28 3.97
C ASN A 665 -9.95 18.78 3.79
N LEU A 666 -10.53 19.16 2.66
CA LEU A 666 -10.80 20.54 2.23
C LEU A 666 -11.47 21.39 3.32
N LEU A 667 -12.38 20.79 4.08
CA LEU A 667 -13.13 21.48 5.15
C LEU A 667 -12.34 21.60 6.45
N ASN A 668 -11.08 21.10 6.49
CA ASN A 668 -10.21 21.07 7.67
C ASN A 668 -10.90 20.45 8.90
N ASN A 669 -11.61 19.34 8.69
CA ASN A 669 -12.25 18.64 9.79
C ASN A 669 -11.17 18.11 10.75
N LYS A 670 -11.28 18.49 12.02
CA LYS A 670 -10.38 18.04 13.09
C LYS A 670 -10.93 16.75 13.69
N TYR A 671 -10.21 15.65 13.54
CA TYR A 671 -10.63 14.32 14.01
C TYR A 671 -9.45 13.55 14.60
N PHE A 672 -9.77 12.49 15.33
CA PHE A 672 -8.81 11.44 15.68
C PHE A 672 -8.98 10.27 14.72
N ALA A 673 -7.90 9.76 14.21
CA ALA A 673 -7.89 8.56 13.34
C ALA A 673 -8.30 7.33 14.15
N SER A 674 -7.70 7.18 15.35
CA SER A 674 -8.08 6.20 16.36
C SER A 674 -7.57 6.64 17.74
N CYS A 675 -8.29 6.24 18.80
CA CYS A 675 -7.81 6.29 20.18
C CYS A 675 -7.88 4.87 20.74
N LEU A 676 -6.82 4.42 21.38
CA LEU A 676 -6.67 3.05 21.84
C LEU A 676 -6.83 2.94 23.36
N ALA A 677 -7.49 1.90 23.81
CA ALA A 677 -7.69 1.66 25.25
C ALA A 677 -6.39 1.41 26.03
N ARG A 678 -5.27 1.30 25.32
CA ARG A 678 -3.93 1.26 25.96
C ARG A 678 -3.43 2.64 26.40
N GLY A 679 -4.09 3.76 26.02
CA GLY A 679 -3.81 5.09 26.55
C GLY A 679 -3.49 6.19 25.55
N ASP A 680 -3.30 5.88 24.26
CA ASP A 680 -2.87 6.83 23.24
C ASP A 680 -3.91 7.12 22.17
N CYS A 681 -3.81 8.30 21.57
CA CYS A 681 -4.62 8.76 20.45
C CYS A 681 -3.74 9.13 19.24
N PHE A 682 -4.29 8.89 18.07
CA PHE A 682 -3.68 9.23 16.77
C PHE A 682 -4.51 10.31 16.09
N VAL A 683 -3.86 11.38 15.73
CA VAL A 683 -4.52 12.56 15.14
C VAL A 683 -4.73 12.36 13.65
N GLY A 684 -5.86 12.84 13.16
CA GLY A 684 -6.12 12.91 11.74
C GLY A 684 -5.35 14.07 11.08
N ALA A 685 -4.89 13.86 9.86
CA ALA A 685 -4.20 14.89 9.08
C ALA A 685 -5.13 16.11 8.84
N PRO A 686 -4.61 17.34 8.96
CA PRO A 686 -5.34 18.56 8.63
C PRO A 686 -5.59 18.68 7.12
N ARG A 687 -6.17 19.81 6.71
CA ARG A 687 -6.28 20.15 5.28
C ARG A 687 -4.88 20.25 4.65
N ASN A 688 -4.69 19.55 3.55
CA ASN A 688 -3.50 19.66 2.72
C ASN A 688 -3.90 20.13 1.33
N VAL A 689 -3.23 21.16 0.81
CA VAL A 689 -3.46 21.75 -0.51
C VAL A 689 -2.15 21.71 -1.29
N MET A 690 -2.19 21.18 -2.52
CA MET A 690 -1.04 21.09 -3.41
C MET A 690 -1.39 21.68 -4.79
N GLY A 691 -0.53 22.55 -5.29
CA GLY A 691 -0.52 23.02 -6.67
C GLY A 691 0.54 22.30 -7.49
N THR A 692 0.18 21.81 -8.66
CA THR A 692 1.10 21.12 -9.59
C THR A 692 1.11 21.84 -10.93
N LEU A 693 2.29 22.25 -11.40
CA LEU A 693 2.52 22.71 -12.76
C LEU A 693 3.28 21.63 -13.52
N GLY A 694 2.67 21.07 -14.54
CA GLY A 694 3.22 20.00 -15.36
C GLY A 694 3.43 20.41 -16.81
N TYR A 695 4.46 19.84 -17.44
CA TYR A 695 4.70 19.93 -18.88
C TYR A 695 4.91 18.53 -19.44
N ARG A 696 4.14 18.17 -20.48
CA ARG A 696 4.22 16.88 -21.19
C ARG A 696 4.81 17.08 -22.58
N PHE A 697 5.60 16.12 -23.06
CA PHE A 697 6.26 16.19 -24.37
C PHE A 697 6.40 14.80 -25.00
#